data_f1aa0c2c3866ba9d9af13dff3c9f4897
#
_entry.id   f1aa0c2c3866ba9d9af13dff3c9f4897
#
_cell.length_a   1.000
_cell.length_b   1.000
_cell.length_c   1.000
_cell.angle_alpha   90.00
_cell.angle_beta   90.00
_cell.angle_gamma   90.00
#
_symmetry.space_group_name_H-M   'P 1'
#
loop_
_entity.id
_entity.type
_entity.pdbx_description
1 polymer ?
#
loop_
_entity_poly.entity_id
_entity_poly.type
_entity_poly.pdbx_seq_one_letter_code
_entity_poly.pdbx_strand_id
1 'polypeptide(L)'
;MSCCAPGTEGAIDAASPAGGLPSSEEMRLAARDLGEGLRQSDLSVPGVHCGACISTIEGALSKVAGIESARVNLTAKRVSVRWRDDMGFDPQAIPAAIARTGYTAHLFTAPLAADDALRNELIRAVAVSGFAAMNIMLLSVSVWSGAEASTRDLFHWISALIAGPVLIYAGRFFYRSAWGALKHGRTNMDVPISLAVTLSYCVSLWETIHHGEHAWFDATVTLLFFLLIGRTLDHVMRDRARSAITSLARLSPRGTMVLKDGGEREYRAVEEVAVGDRLSIAAGERLAVDARVLSGISDVDRSLVSGESAPVTVRPGHLLEAGVMNLTGALVVEAVAVARDSFLAEVIGLMEAAEGGRARYRRIADRAASYYSPAVHLLALVSFLGWGFADGDWKHAMLVAVAVLIITCPCALGLAVPVVQVVAAGRLFANGIMVKDGSAMERLAEIDTALFDKTGTLTMGAPRLTEREAAGRPETPMAERAFAVAAALAAHSRHPLSAALAAAHTGPVPQFEAVAEIPGCGLEARTQEGRWRLGNRAFACGGGAAAGDGSAASEVVLSLDGVPIETYRFEDRLRPSARETVAALRRDGIKVGIVSGDRPAAVERVAALLDIGRWRAGLAPRDKTNAVREAAAAGARVLMVGDGINDAPALAAAHVSMAPATAADIGRQAADLVFLREGLDAVSFAIETSRGAGRLIRQNFALAIGYNVIAVPVAILGHATPLIAAVAMSTSSIIVVANSLRLRGRAPAPRQEVSAPKPASGMARAA
;
A
#
# COMPACT_ATOMS: atom_id res chain seq x y z
N MET A 1 -35.19 23.42 27.29
CA MET A 1 -35.14 24.58 26.40
C MET A 1 -34.19 24.29 25.29
N SER A 2 -34.73 24.18 24.15
CA SER A 2 -34.19 23.83 22.85
C SER A 2 -33.14 24.85 22.39
N CYS A 3 -32.00 24.38 21.90
CA CYS A 3 -31.18 25.13 20.95
C CYS A 3 -30.73 24.16 19.85
N CYS A 4 -31.66 23.87 18.95
CA CYS A 4 -31.31 23.41 17.61
C CYS A 4 -31.06 24.70 16.79
N ALA A 5 -29.83 24.93 16.38
CA ALA A 5 -29.52 25.87 15.31
C ALA A 5 -29.74 25.15 13.97
N PRO A 6 -30.67 25.59 13.11
CA PRO A 6 -30.77 25.12 11.73
C PRO A 6 -29.76 25.91 10.91
N GLY A 7 -28.86 25.24 10.23
CA GLY A 7 -27.98 25.96 9.31
C GLY A 7 -26.70 25.27 8.85
N THR A 8 -26.46 23.98 9.16
CA THR A 8 -25.24 23.31 8.71
C THR A 8 -25.45 22.34 7.54
N GLU A 9 -26.68 22.04 7.15
CA GLU A 9 -26.95 21.19 5.96
C GLU A 9 -26.82 21.97 4.63
N GLY A 10 -26.92 23.30 4.66
CA GLY A 10 -26.75 24.14 3.47
C GLY A 10 -25.30 24.52 3.14
N ALA A 11 -24.35 24.33 4.07
CA ALA A 11 -22.97 24.75 3.87
C ALA A 11 -22.12 23.69 3.15
N ILE A 12 -22.56 22.44 3.09
CA ILE A 12 -21.84 21.36 2.37
C ILE A 12 -22.20 21.36 0.88
N ASP A 13 -23.40 21.84 0.51
CA ASP A 13 -23.80 22.04 -0.89
C ASP A 13 -23.28 23.36 -1.48
N ALA A 14 -22.89 24.33 -0.66
CA ALA A 14 -22.35 25.61 -1.11
C ALA A 14 -20.84 25.58 -1.43
N ALA A 15 -20.14 24.47 -1.14
CA ALA A 15 -18.73 24.25 -1.50
C ALA A 15 -18.55 23.47 -2.81
N SER A 16 -19.61 23.22 -3.58
CA SER A 16 -19.51 22.83 -4.99
C SER A 16 -19.60 24.10 -5.84
N PRO A 17 -18.47 24.68 -6.29
CA PRO A 17 -18.57 25.72 -7.30
C PRO A 17 -19.13 25.07 -8.57
N ALA A 18 -20.15 25.70 -9.11
CA ALA A 18 -20.73 25.36 -10.39
C ALA A 18 -19.64 25.08 -11.43
N GLY A 19 -19.49 23.81 -11.86
CA GLY A 19 -19.01 23.38 -13.16
C GLY A 19 -17.67 23.88 -13.72
N GLY A 20 -16.77 24.48 -12.96
CA GLY A 20 -15.47 24.94 -13.41
C GLY A 20 -14.33 23.93 -13.16
N LEU A 21 -13.38 23.81 -14.08
CA LEU A 21 -12.13 23.10 -13.86
C LEU A 21 -11.30 23.84 -12.80
N PRO A 22 -10.52 23.12 -11.95
CA PRO A 22 -9.60 23.77 -11.03
C PRO A 22 -8.66 24.75 -11.75
N SER A 23 -8.47 25.93 -11.15
CA SER A 23 -7.59 26.96 -11.69
C SER A 23 -6.11 26.57 -11.56
N SER A 24 -5.23 27.19 -12.34
CA SER A 24 -3.77 26.94 -12.28
C SER A 24 -3.20 27.24 -10.90
N GLU A 25 -3.73 28.23 -10.20
CA GLU A 25 -3.29 28.62 -8.85
C GLU A 25 -3.74 27.58 -7.81
N GLU A 26 -4.98 27.12 -7.87
CA GLU A 26 -5.49 26.04 -7.02
C GLU A 26 -4.70 24.74 -7.24
N MET A 27 -4.36 24.43 -8.49
CA MET A 27 -3.55 23.27 -8.82
C MET A 27 -2.12 23.36 -8.25
N ARG A 28 -1.50 24.54 -8.26
CA ARG A 28 -0.18 24.78 -7.67
C ARG A 28 -0.19 24.72 -6.15
N LEU A 29 -1.21 25.32 -5.52
CA LEU A 29 -1.37 25.29 -4.06
C LEU A 29 -1.63 23.88 -3.53
N ALA A 30 -2.39 23.07 -4.26
CA ALA A 30 -2.69 21.69 -3.89
C ALA A 30 -1.59 20.69 -4.30
N ALA A 31 -0.59 21.12 -5.09
CA ALA A 31 0.49 20.26 -5.53
C ALA A 31 1.54 20.07 -4.45
N ARG A 32 1.99 18.81 -4.28
CA ARG A 32 3.12 18.46 -3.42
C ARG A 32 4.42 18.68 -4.19
N ASP A 33 5.36 19.39 -3.59
CA ASP A 33 6.71 19.56 -4.12
C ASP A 33 7.52 18.27 -3.89
N LEU A 34 8.15 17.77 -4.95
CA LEU A 34 9.00 16.57 -4.91
C LEU A 34 10.50 16.89 -5.05
N GLY A 35 10.85 18.19 -5.11
CA GLY A 35 12.21 18.66 -5.38
C GLY A 35 12.55 18.72 -6.88
N GLU A 36 13.67 19.37 -7.23
CA GLU A 36 14.17 19.53 -8.61
C GLU A 36 13.15 20.12 -9.61
N GLY A 37 12.21 20.95 -9.15
CA GLY A 37 11.16 21.54 -9.97
C GLY A 37 10.05 20.56 -10.36
N LEU A 38 10.00 19.39 -9.75
CA LEU A 38 8.98 18.38 -9.96
C LEU A 38 7.87 18.51 -8.92
N ARG A 39 6.61 18.56 -9.37
CA ARG A 39 5.42 18.60 -8.51
C ARG A 39 4.48 17.43 -8.76
N GLN A 40 3.73 17.05 -7.76
CA GLN A 40 2.66 16.05 -7.86
C GLN A 40 1.32 16.65 -7.48
N SER A 41 0.35 16.52 -8.38
CA SER A 41 -1.05 16.88 -8.12
C SER A 41 -1.90 15.61 -8.10
N ASP A 42 -2.83 15.55 -7.14
CA ASP A 42 -3.77 14.47 -6.98
C ASP A 42 -5.18 14.97 -7.24
N LEU A 43 -5.87 14.35 -8.20
CA LEU A 43 -7.21 14.71 -8.64
C LEU A 43 -8.19 13.57 -8.37
N SER A 44 -9.36 13.87 -7.85
CA SER A 44 -10.48 12.94 -7.74
C SER A 44 -11.22 12.88 -9.08
N VAL A 45 -11.42 11.68 -9.62
CA VAL A 45 -12.15 11.43 -10.87
C VAL A 45 -13.22 10.35 -10.62
N PRO A 46 -14.40 10.72 -10.09
CA PRO A 46 -15.43 9.78 -9.66
C PRO A 46 -15.95 8.84 -10.76
N GLY A 47 -15.86 9.29 -12.03
CA GLY A 47 -16.35 8.55 -13.19
C GLY A 47 -15.49 7.36 -13.63
N VAL A 48 -14.35 7.09 -13.00
CA VAL A 48 -13.47 5.98 -13.38
C VAL A 48 -13.96 4.68 -12.76
N HIS A 49 -14.34 3.71 -13.60
CA HIS A 49 -14.93 2.43 -13.16
C HIS A 49 -14.28 1.17 -13.76
N CYS A 50 -13.45 1.29 -14.79
CA CYS A 50 -12.86 0.13 -15.48
C CYS A 50 -11.47 0.41 -16.04
N GLY A 51 -10.78 -0.66 -16.46
CA GLY A 51 -9.42 -0.58 -17.02
C GLY A 51 -9.33 0.28 -18.28
N ALA A 52 -10.38 0.29 -19.12
CA ALA A 52 -10.43 1.16 -20.30
C ALA A 52 -10.40 2.66 -19.93
N CYS A 53 -11.02 3.04 -18.80
CA CYS A 53 -10.97 4.40 -18.29
C CYS A 53 -9.55 4.82 -17.93
N ILE A 54 -8.78 3.89 -17.35
CA ILE A 54 -7.37 4.12 -16.93
C ILE A 54 -6.51 4.43 -18.15
N SER A 55 -6.52 3.53 -19.14
CA SER A 55 -5.70 3.69 -20.35
C SER A 55 -6.05 4.95 -21.12
N THR A 56 -7.31 5.35 -21.06
CA THR A 56 -7.82 6.58 -21.68
C THR A 56 -7.28 7.84 -21.02
N ILE A 57 -7.38 7.94 -19.70
CA ILE A 57 -6.95 9.13 -18.95
C ILE A 57 -5.42 9.21 -18.95
N GLU A 58 -4.73 8.10 -18.68
CA GLU A 58 -3.26 8.07 -18.72
C GLU A 58 -2.72 8.39 -20.12
N GLY A 59 -3.36 7.86 -21.17
CA GLY A 59 -3.00 8.14 -22.55
C GLY A 59 -3.30 9.58 -23.01
N ALA A 60 -4.29 10.25 -22.43
CA ALA A 60 -4.55 11.67 -22.68
C ALA A 60 -3.51 12.55 -21.96
N LEU A 61 -3.20 12.24 -20.71
CA LEU A 61 -2.24 12.98 -19.92
C LEU A 61 -0.80 12.82 -20.42
N SER A 62 -0.42 11.64 -20.91
CA SER A 62 0.92 11.42 -21.47
C SER A 62 1.22 12.23 -22.74
N LYS A 63 0.20 12.80 -23.39
CA LYS A 63 0.35 13.70 -24.56
C LYS A 63 0.52 15.15 -24.19
N VAL A 64 0.38 15.51 -22.94
CA VAL A 64 0.53 16.90 -22.47
C VAL A 64 2.02 17.12 -22.15
N ALA A 65 2.64 18.07 -22.88
CA ALA A 65 4.03 18.46 -22.63
C ALA A 65 4.19 19.00 -21.19
N GLY A 66 5.24 18.58 -20.49
CA GLY A 66 5.48 18.97 -19.09
C GLY A 66 4.95 17.93 -18.06
N ILE A 67 4.17 16.94 -18.47
CA ILE A 67 3.77 15.82 -17.60
C ILE A 67 4.82 14.71 -17.73
N GLU A 68 5.46 14.37 -16.61
CA GLU A 68 6.43 13.28 -16.55
C GLU A 68 5.77 11.92 -16.37
N SER A 69 4.75 11.84 -15.52
CA SER A 69 3.96 10.63 -15.35
C SER A 69 2.56 10.94 -14.84
N ALA A 70 1.59 10.14 -15.28
CA ALA A 70 0.22 10.18 -14.78
C ALA A 70 -0.23 8.78 -14.39
N ARG A 71 -0.92 8.64 -13.27
CA ARG A 71 -1.42 7.36 -12.75
C ARG A 71 -2.85 7.48 -12.29
N VAL A 72 -3.68 6.57 -12.76
CA VAL A 72 -5.07 6.46 -12.34
C VAL A 72 -5.22 5.31 -11.37
N ASN A 73 -5.67 5.62 -10.16
CA ASN A 73 -6.10 4.65 -9.18
C ASN A 73 -7.60 4.42 -9.32
N LEU A 74 -7.97 3.26 -9.88
CA LEU A 74 -9.38 2.88 -10.09
C LEU A 74 -10.14 2.77 -8.77
N THR A 75 -9.49 2.26 -7.75
CA THR A 75 -10.07 1.96 -6.45
C THR A 75 -10.30 3.24 -5.65
N ALA A 76 -9.31 4.13 -5.63
CA ALA A 76 -9.42 5.45 -4.99
C ALA A 76 -10.12 6.49 -5.87
N LYS A 77 -10.45 6.17 -7.12
CA LYS A 77 -10.98 7.12 -8.12
C LYS A 77 -10.12 8.38 -8.23
N ARG A 78 -8.82 8.21 -8.10
CA ARG A 78 -7.81 9.27 -8.02
C ARG A 78 -6.86 9.20 -9.22
N VAL A 79 -6.47 10.35 -9.72
CA VAL A 79 -5.45 10.51 -10.74
C VAL A 79 -4.30 11.28 -10.13
N SER A 80 -3.15 10.63 -9.99
CA SER A 80 -1.91 11.27 -9.53
C SER A 80 -1.08 11.63 -10.74
N VAL A 81 -0.72 12.91 -10.88
CA VAL A 81 0.04 13.44 -12.00
C VAL A 81 1.31 14.09 -11.50
N ARG A 82 2.45 13.65 -12.01
CA ARG A 82 3.75 14.31 -11.79
C ARG A 82 4.06 15.19 -12.98
N TRP A 83 4.37 16.43 -12.72
CA TRP A 83 4.61 17.45 -13.73
C TRP A 83 5.73 18.40 -13.31
N ARG A 84 6.40 19.01 -14.29
CA ARG A 84 7.47 19.99 -14.05
C ARG A 84 6.89 21.37 -13.94
N ASP A 85 7.24 22.09 -12.85
CA ASP A 85 6.86 23.51 -12.64
C ASP A 85 7.89 24.42 -13.32
N ASP A 86 8.07 24.22 -14.65
CA ASP A 86 8.94 25.08 -15.46
C ASP A 86 8.18 26.35 -15.85
N MET A 87 8.94 27.42 -16.18
CA MET A 87 8.40 28.72 -16.57
C MET A 87 7.60 28.67 -17.89
N GLY A 88 6.45 28.05 -17.90
CA GLY A 88 5.59 27.93 -19.08
C GLY A 88 4.58 26.81 -19.00
N PHE A 89 4.68 25.91 -18.02
CA PHE A 89 3.66 24.86 -17.83
C PHE A 89 2.45 25.42 -17.07
N ASP A 90 1.28 25.29 -17.71
CA ASP A 90 0.00 25.62 -17.08
C ASP A 90 -0.63 24.37 -16.45
N PRO A 91 -0.66 24.24 -15.10
CA PRO A 91 -1.24 23.07 -14.44
C PRO A 91 -2.73 22.85 -14.75
N GLN A 92 -3.46 23.85 -15.21
CA GLN A 92 -4.85 23.70 -15.64
C GLN A 92 -4.97 22.79 -16.88
N ALA A 93 -3.90 22.58 -17.63
CA ALA A 93 -3.85 21.61 -18.72
C ALA A 93 -4.14 20.18 -18.25
N ILE A 94 -3.85 19.85 -16.99
CA ILE A 94 -4.07 18.52 -16.39
C ILE A 94 -5.58 18.21 -16.30
N PRO A 95 -6.40 18.97 -15.53
CA PRO A 95 -7.83 18.72 -15.47
C PRO A 95 -8.53 18.94 -16.83
N ALA A 96 -8.04 19.84 -17.66
CA ALA A 96 -8.55 20.03 -19.02
C ALA A 96 -8.31 18.82 -19.93
N ALA A 97 -7.15 18.15 -19.82
CA ALA A 97 -6.88 16.91 -20.56
C ALA A 97 -7.78 15.77 -20.10
N ILE A 98 -8.06 15.66 -18.79
CA ILE A 98 -9.01 14.68 -18.26
C ILE A 98 -10.42 14.98 -18.74
N ALA A 99 -10.85 16.24 -18.70
CA ALA A 99 -12.19 16.66 -19.18
C ALA A 99 -12.42 16.33 -20.66
N ARG A 100 -11.39 16.48 -21.52
CA ARG A 100 -11.47 16.09 -22.94
C ARG A 100 -11.72 14.60 -23.14
N THR A 101 -11.44 13.77 -22.15
CA THR A 101 -11.75 12.35 -22.20
C THR A 101 -13.15 12.01 -21.68
N GLY A 102 -13.91 13.02 -21.23
CA GLY A 102 -15.30 12.88 -20.75
C GLY A 102 -15.41 12.60 -19.25
N TYR A 103 -14.33 12.75 -18.51
CA TYR A 103 -14.33 12.59 -17.07
C TYR A 103 -14.19 13.96 -16.38
N THR A 104 -14.94 14.16 -15.30
CA THR A 104 -14.77 15.35 -14.44
C THR A 104 -13.66 15.10 -13.43
N ALA A 105 -12.75 16.06 -13.28
CA ALA A 105 -11.65 16.01 -12.34
C ALA A 105 -11.81 17.17 -11.33
N HIS A 106 -11.70 16.84 -10.03
CA HIS A 106 -11.72 17.79 -8.94
C HIS A 106 -10.45 17.65 -8.13
N LEU A 107 -10.01 18.70 -7.44
CA LEU A 107 -8.91 18.57 -6.48
C LEU A 107 -9.27 17.53 -5.41
N PHE A 108 -8.30 16.69 -5.08
CA PHE A 108 -8.52 15.63 -4.13
C PHE A 108 -8.61 16.21 -2.71
N THR A 109 -9.82 16.25 -2.19
CA THR A 109 -10.09 16.46 -0.76
C THR A 109 -10.51 15.09 -0.23
N ALA A 110 -9.85 14.57 0.80
CA ALA A 110 -10.06 13.21 1.31
C ALA A 110 -11.55 12.91 1.59
N PRO A 111 -12.23 12.05 0.83
CA PRO A 111 -13.67 11.86 0.95
C PRO A 111 -14.01 10.62 1.75
N LEU A 112 -14.17 10.75 3.05
CA LEU A 112 -14.79 9.71 3.89
C LEU A 112 -16.32 9.63 3.75
N ALA A 113 -16.97 10.69 3.23
CA ALA A 113 -18.43 10.79 3.14
C ALA A 113 -19.04 10.35 1.79
N ALA A 114 -18.31 10.43 0.69
CA ALA A 114 -18.88 10.18 -0.65
C ALA A 114 -19.12 8.68 -0.97
N ASP A 115 -18.31 7.78 -0.44
CA ASP A 115 -18.45 6.32 -0.70
C ASP A 115 -19.64 5.73 0.07
N ASP A 116 -19.95 6.23 1.27
CA ASP A 116 -21.14 5.84 2.04
C ASP A 116 -22.44 6.30 1.36
N ALA A 117 -22.45 7.46 0.73
CA ALA A 117 -23.61 7.97 -0.02
C ALA A 117 -23.93 7.08 -1.24
N LEU A 118 -22.94 6.73 -2.05
CA LEU A 118 -23.13 5.85 -3.22
C LEU A 118 -23.60 4.45 -2.82
N ARG A 119 -23.06 3.89 -1.76
CA ARG A 119 -23.51 2.60 -1.20
C ARG A 119 -24.98 2.64 -0.85
N ASN A 120 -25.42 3.68 -0.12
CA ASN A 120 -26.81 3.83 0.30
C ASN A 120 -27.73 4.05 -0.90
N GLU A 121 -27.30 4.76 -1.94
CA GLU A 121 -28.06 4.91 -3.18
C GLU A 121 -28.21 3.57 -3.92
N LEU A 122 -27.16 2.76 -4.01
CA LEU A 122 -27.21 1.44 -4.63
C LEU A 122 -28.13 0.50 -3.86
N ILE A 123 -28.06 0.50 -2.52
CA ILE A 123 -28.97 -0.30 -1.67
C ILE A 123 -30.43 0.10 -1.88
N ARG A 124 -30.73 1.42 -1.95
CA ARG A 124 -32.09 1.90 -2.25
C ARG A 124 -32.56 1.45 -3.65
N ALA A 125 -31.69 1.50 -4.65
CA ALA A 125 -32.01 1.04 -6.00
C ALA A 125 -32.30 -0.46 -6.04
N VAL A 126 -31.50 -1.27 -5.32
CA VAL A 126 -31.76 -2.71 -5.15
C VAL A 126 -33.11 -2.96 -4.47
N ALA A 127 -33.42 -2.23 -3.39
CA ALA A 127 -34.68 -2.39 -2.67
C ALA A 127 -35.89 -2.04 -3.57
N VAL A 128 -35.83 -0.91 -4.30
CA VAL A 128 -36.90 -0.49 -5.21
C VAL A 128 -37.08 -1.48 -6.37
N SER A 129 -35.99 -1.90 -7.00
CA SER A 129 -36.06 -2.85 -8.12
C SER A 129 -36.50 -4.25 -7.66
N GLY A 130 -36.10 -4.68 -6.47
CA GLY A 130 -36.53 -5.97 -5.88
C GLY A 130 -38.00 -5.98 -5.52
N PHE A 131 -38.50 -4.90 -4.91
CA PHE A 131 -39.94 -4.74 -4.62
C PHE A 131 -40.78 -4.75 -5.92
N ALA A 132 -40.34 -4.02 -6.92
CA ALA A 132 -41.03 -4.01 -8.22
C ALA A 132 -40.98 -5.36 -8.92
N ALA A 133 -39.82 -6.06 -8.92
CA ALA A 133 -39.70 -7.39 -9.52
C ALA A 133 -40.65 -8.38 -8.87
N MET A 134 -40.79 -8.36 -7.54
CA MET A 134 -41.71 -9.25 -6.83
C MET A 134 -43.17 -8.97 -7.20
N ASN A 135 -43.56 -7.70 -7.29
CA ASN A 135 -44.95 -7.34 -7.63
C ASN A 135 -45.28 -7.69 -9.12
N ILE A 136 -44.38 -7.41 -10.06
CA ILE A 136 -44.57 -7.76 -11.45
C ILE A 136 -44.59 -9.28 -11.61
N MET A 137 -43.74 -10.03 -10.88
CA MET A 137 -43.77 -11.50 -10.90
C MET A 137 -45.11 -12.10 -10.46
N LEU A 138 -45.74 -11.50 -9.43
CA LEU A 138 -47.10 -11.94 -9.00
C LEU A 138 -48.14 -11.77 -10.11
N LEU A 139 -48.08 -10.63 -10.82
CA LEU A 139 -48.96 -10.40 -11.97
C LEU A 139 -48.64 -11.37 -13.13
N SER A 140 -47.38 -11.62 -13.43
CA SER A 140 -46.95 -12.54 -14.47
C SER A 140 -47.37 -13.99 -14.18
N VAL A 141 -47.25 -14.46 -12.93
CA VAL A 141 -47.74 -15.80 -12.53
C VAL A 141 -49.24 -15.96 -12.79
N SER A 142 -50.04 -14.92 -12.50
CA SER A 142 -51.47 -14.92 -12.78
C SER A 142 -51.77 -15.03 -14.29
N VAL A 143 -50.99 -14.34 -15.14
CA VAL A 143 -51.08 -14.44 -16.60
C VAL A 143 -50.73 -15.86 -17.07
N TRP A 144 -49.66 -16.44 -16.59
CA TRP A 144 -49.21 -17.79 -16.96
C TRP A 144 -50.19 -18.90 -16.47
N SER A 145 -50.94 -18.61 -15.43
CA SER A 145 -51.97 -19.53 -14.92
C SER A 145 -53.27 -19.52 -15.74
N GLY A 146 -53.32 -18.79 -16.85
CA GLY A 146 -54.44 -18.78 -17.79
C GLY A 146 -55.46 -17.67 -17.56
N ALA A 147 -55.05 -16.48 -17.21
CA ALA A 147 -55.93 -15.31 -17.11
C ALA A 147 -56.61 -15.00 -18.42
N GLU A 148 -57.90 -14.56 -18.36
CA GLU A 148 -58.64 -14.09 -19.52
C GLU A 148 -57.94 -12.92 -20.24
N ALA A 149 -58.18 -12.77 -21.53
CA ALA A 149 -57.50 -11.79 -22.38
C ALA A 149 -57.59 -10.37 -21.80
N SER A 150 -58.72 -9.94 -21.29
CA SER A 150 -58.93 -8.62 -20.68
C SER A 150 -58.12 -8.45 -19.38
N THR A 151 -58.06 -9.45 -18.52
CA THR A 151 -57.27 -9.46 -17.31
C THR A 151 -55.79 -9.50 -17.58
N ARG A 152 -55.36 -10.28 -18.58
CA ARG A 152 -53.98 -10.33 -19.07
C ARG A 152 -53.50 -8.96 -19.55
N ASP A 153 -54.25 -8.29 -20.40
CA ASP A 153 -53.93 -6.97 -20.92
C ASP A 153 -53.82 -5.96 -19.79
N LEU A 154 -54.76 -6.00 -18.82
CA LEU A 154 -54.67 -5.13 -17.64
C LEU A 154 -53.38 -5.36 -16.83
N PHE A 155 -53.01 -6.62 -16.61
CA PHE A 155 -51.79 -6.97 -15.87
C PHE A 155 -50.52 -6.58 -16.62
N HIS A 156 -50.50 -6.68 -17.95
CA HIS A 156 -49.41 -6.19 -18.78
C HIS A 156 -49.26 -4.68 -18.66
N TRP A 157 -50.36 -3.90 -18.71
CA TRP A 157 -50.31 -2.44 -18.53
C TRP A 157 -49.85 -2.00 -17.12
N ILE A 158 -50.34 -2.69 -16.07
CA ILE A 158 -49.86 -2.43 -14.69
C ILE A 158 -48.36 -2.73 -14.58
N SER A 159 -47.91 -3.85 -15.14
CA SER A 159 -46.49 -4.22 -15.14
C SER A 159 -45.64 -3.20 -15.90
N ALA A 160 -46.10 -2.70 -17.04
CA ALA A 160 -45.42 -1.61 -17.78
C ALA A 160 -45.32 -0.33 -16.97
N LEU A 161 -46.41 0.05 -16.27
CA LEU A 161 -46.47 1.26 -15.43
C LEU A 161 -45.53 1.16 -14.23
N ILE A 162 -45.34 -0.02 -13.64
CA ILE A 162 -44.38 -0.25 -12.57
C ILE A 162 -42.94 -0.28 -13.10
N ALA A 163 -42.69 -1.00 -14.20
CA ALA A 163 -41.36 -1.20 -14.76
C ALA A 163 -40.72 0.08 -15.28
N GLY A 164 -41.47 0.97 -15.96
CA GLY A 164 -40.96 2.19 -16.56
C GLY A 164 -40.25 3.12 -15.54
N PRO A 165 -40.91 3.57 -14.46
CA PRO A 165 -40.27 4.38 -13.42
C PRO A 165 -39.08 3.66 -12.76
N VAL A 166 -39.15 2.35 -12.56
CA VAL A 166 -38.03 1.57 -11.97
C VAL A 166 -36.82 1.56 -12.90
N LEU A 167 -37.02 1.40 -14.22
CA LEU A 167 -35.93 1.49 -15.18
C LEU A 167 -35.26 2.87 -15.16
N ILE A 168 -36.04 3.92 -15.08
CA ILE A 168 -35.50 5.30 -15.01
C ILE A 168 -34.72 5.51 -13.70
N TYR A 169 -35.30 5.14 -12.56
CA TYR A 169 -34.70 5.37 -11.25
C TYR A 169 -33.52 4.44 -10.97
N ALA A 170 -33.72 3.14 -11.05
CA ALA A 170 -32.73 2.15 -10.69
C ALA A 170 -31.74 1.87 -11.84
N GLY A 171 -32.15 2.02 -13.11
CA GLY A 171 -31.30 1.92 -14.29
C GLY A 171 -30.35 3.11 -14.49
N ARG A 172 -30.56 4.23 -13.81
CA ARG A 172 -29.76 5.46 -13.97
C ARG A 172 -28.25 5.23 -13.83
N PHE A 173 -27.83 4.28 -12.99
CA PHE A 173 -26.42 3.95 -12.77
C PHE A 173 -25.76 3.37 -14.02
N PHE A 174 -26.52 2.59 -14.80
CA PHE A 174 -26.07 2.01 -16.06
C PHE A 174 -26.19 3.04 -17.21
N TYR A 175 -27.33 3.74 -17.31
CA TYR A 175 -27.57 4.71 -18.38
C TYR A 175 -26.61 5.90 -18.35
N ARG A 176 -26.32 6.47 -17.19
CA ARG A 176 -25.36 7.58 -17.08
C ARG A 176 -23.97 7.17 -17.51
N SER A 177 -23.52 6.00 -17.08
CA SER A 177 -22.21 5.45 -17.44
C SER A 177 -22.12 5.12 -18.94
N ALA A 178 -23.16 4.47 -19.49
CA ALA A 178 -23.25 4.13 -20.91
C ALA A 178 -23.26 5.39 -21.79
N TRP A 179 -24.09 6.38 -21.44
CA TRP A 179 -24.18 7.63 -22.18
C TRP A 179 -22.87 8.41 -22.15
N GLY A 180 -22.22 8.47 -20.99
CA GLY A 180 -20.90 9.08 -20.86
C GLY A 180 -19.85 8.46 -21.78
N ALA A 181 -19.85 7.12 -21.93
CA ALA A 181 -18.95 6.43 -22.84
C ALA A 181 -19.28 6.70 -24.31
N LEU A 182 -20.55 6.56 -24.68
CA LEU A 182 -21.03 6.72 -26.06
C LEU A 182 -20.82 8.14 -26.59
N LYS A 183 -21.07 9.17 -25.78
CA LYS A 183 -20.82 10.58 -26.13
C LYS A 183 -19.38 10.84 -26.58
N HIS A 184 -18.43 10.01 -26.15
CA HIS A 184 -17.03 10.12 -26.48
C HIS A 184 -16.57 9.04 -27.48
N GLY A 185 -17.51 8.41 -28.20
CA GLY A 185 -17.23 7.40 -29.23
C GLY A 185 -16.63 6.10 -28.68
N ARG A 186 -16.96 5.74 -27.43
CA ARG A 186 -16.41 4.57 -26.74
C ARG A 186 -17.52 3.67 -26.22
N THR A 187 -17.18 2.40 -25.98
CA THR A 187 -18.06 1.44 -25.35
C THR A 187 -17.48 1.00 -24.00
N ASN A 188 -18.31 0.93 -23.00
CA ASN A 188 -18.00 0.33 -21.70
C ASN A 188 -18.96 -0.83 -21.41
N MET A 189 -18.78 -1.51 -20.26
CA MET A 189 -19.62 -2.65 -19.89
C MET A 189 -21.09 -2.29 -19.62
N ASP A 190 -21.41 -1.02 -19.39
CA ASP A 190 -22.76 -0.54 -19.11
C ASP A 190 -23.57 -0.28 -20.40
N VAL A 191 -22.91 -0.15 -21.56
CA VAL A 191 -23.58 0.03 -22.86
C VAL A 191 -24.41 -1.19 -23.25
N PRO A 192 -23.85 -2.43 -23.31
CA PRO A 192 -24.63 -3.62 -23.60
C PRO A 192 -25.76 -3.86 -22.59
N ILE A 193 -25.53 -3.60 -21.31
CA ILE A 193 -26.55 -3.74 -20.26
C ILE A 193 -27.69 -2.76 -20.46
N SER A 194 -27.38 -1.49 -20.68
CA SER A 194 -28.38 -0.44 -20.94
C SER A 194 -29.20 -0.75 -22.20
N LEU A 195 -28.54 -1.23 -23.25
CA LEU A 195 -29.19 -1.63 -24.49
C LEU A 195 -30.11 -2.83 -24.24
N ALA A 196 -29.64 -3.87 -23.54
CA ALA A 196 -30.41 -5.07 -23.26
C ALA A 196 -31.69 -4.77 -22.49
N VAL A 197 -31.57 -4.00 -21.38
CA VAL A 197 -32.70 -3.62 -20.52
C VAL A 197 -33.71 -2.74 -21.29
N THR A 198 -33.23 -1.79 -22.09
CA THR A 198 -34.08 -0.91 -22.88
C THR A 198 -34.83 -1.70 -23.98
N LEU A 199 -34.13 -2.57 -24.71
CA LEU A 199 -34.75 -3.39 -25.75
C LEU A 199 -35.81 -4.32 -25.17
N SER A 200 -35.50 -4.99 -24.06
CA SER A 200 -36.46 -5.90 -23.40
C SER A 200 -37.71 -5.15 -22.95
N TYR A 201 -37.57 -3.94 -22.40
CA TYR A 201 -38.73 -3.11 -22.04
C TYR A 201 -39.55 -2.66 -23.27
N CYS A 202 -38.87 -2.19 -24.34
CA CYS A 202 -39.54 -1.71 -25.56
C CYS A 202 -40.32 -2.83 -26.23
N VAL A 203 -39.79 -4.04 -26.31
CA VAL A 203 -40.50 -5.19 -26.90
C VAL A 203 -41.68 -5.59 -26.04
N SER A 204 -41.52 -5.64 -24.70
CA SER A 204 -42.64 -5.92 -23.79
C SER A 204 -43.76 -4.88 -23.92
N LEU A 205 -43.42 -3.62 -24.09
CA LEU A 205 -44.37 -2.54 -24.32
C LEU A 205 -45.07 -2.68 -25.67
N TRP A 206 -44.31 -3.02 -26.73
CA TRP A 206 -44.85 -3.33 -28.07
C TRP A 206 -45.88 -4.47 -28.02
N GLU A 207 -45.56 -5.58 -27.33
CA GLU A 207 -46.49 -6.70 -27.11
C GLU A 207 -47.75 -6.27 -26.40
N THR A 208 -47.60 -5.45 -25.34
CA THR A 208 -48.73 -4.93 -24.55
C THR A 208 -49.68 -4.09 -25.44
N ILE A 209 -49.12 -3.22 -26.28
CA ILE A 209 -49.91 -2.35 -27.20
C ILE A 209 -50.66 -3.19 -28.25
N HIS A 210 -50.06 -4.31 -28.73
CA HIS A 210 -50.64 -5.17 -29.73
C HIS A 210 -51.40 -6.39 -29.19
N HIS A 211 -51.75 -6.38 -27.90
CA HIS A 211 -52.48 -7.44 -27.19
C HIS A 211 -51.79 -8.81 -27.28
N GLY A 212 -50.46 -8.82 -27.33
CA GLY A 212 -49.66 -10.04 -27.39
C GLY A 212 -49.83 -10.93 -26.17
N GLU A 213 -49.60 -12.23 -26.36
CA GLU A 213 -49.78 -13.22 -25.24
C GLU A 213 -48.72 -13.12 -24.18
N HIS A 214 -47.54 -12.62 -24.49
CA HIS A 214 -46.39 -12.58 -23.59
C HIS A 214 -45.72 -11.22 -23.52
N ALA A 215 -45.68 -10.63 -22.34
CA ALA A 215 -44.87 -9.46 -22.06
C ALA A 215 -43.79 -9.82 -20.97
N TRP A 216 -42.54 -9.38 -21.19
CA TRP A 216 -41.37 -9.78 -20.37
C TRP A 216 -40.94 -8.68 -19.40
N PHE A 217 -41.86 -7.90 -18.80
CA PHE A 217 -41.55 -6.88 -17.82
C PHE A 217 -40.94 -7.46 -16.54
N ASP A 218 -41.40 -8.64 -16.13
CA ASP A 218 -40.84 -9.44 -15.03
C ASP A 218 -39.38 -9.78 -15.27
N ALA A 219 -39.03 -10.30 -16.44
CA ALA A 219 -37.67 -10.62 -16.81
C ALA A 219 -36.79 -9.34 -16.86
N THR A 220 -37.30 -8.23 -17.40
CA THR A 220 -36.60 -6.96 -17.53
C THR A 220 -36.25 -6.36 -16.16
N VAL A 221 -37.22 -6.27 -15.23
CA VAL A 221 -37.00 -5.69 -13.89
C VAL A 221 -36.19 -6.63 -13.02
N THR A 222 -36.41 -7.94 -13.12
CA THR A 222 -35.62 -8.95 -12.38
C THR A 222 -34.16 -8.95 -12.86
N LEU A 223 -33.91 -8.81 -14.17
CA LEU A 223 -32.57 -8.62 -14.70
C LEU A 223 -31.89 -7.39 -14.11
N LEU A 224 -32.57 -6.22 -14.11
CA LEU A 224 -32.05 -5.00 -13.52
C LEU A 224 -31.74 -5.16 -12.04
N PHE A 225 -32.62 -5.85 -11.32
CA PHE A 225 -32.43 -6.16 -9.89
C PHE A 225 -31.16 -6.99 -9.62
N PHE A 226 -30.96 -8.10 -10.36
CA PHE A 226 -29.75 -8.91 -10.21
C PHE A 226 -28.47 -8.18 -10.63
N LEU A 227 -28.53 -7.36 -11.67
CA LEU A 227 -27.39 -6.52 -12.09
C LEU A 227 -27.01 -5.50 -11.00
N LEU A 228 -28.01 -4.90 -10.33
CA LEU A 228 -27.80 -3.98 -9.22
C LEU A 228 -27.27 -4.69 -7.99
N ILE A 229 -27.74 -5.92 -7.69
CA ILE A 229 -27.13 -6.75 -6.63
C ILE A 229 -25.67 -6.98 -6.93
N GLY A 230 -25.32 -7.42 -8.14
CA GLY A 230 -23.93 -7.65 -8.56
C GLY A 230 -23.07 -6.39 -8.40
N ARG A 231 -23.58 -5.23 -8.83
CA ARG A 231 -22.87 -3.93 -8.70
C ARG A 231 -22.72 -3.49 -7.25
N THR A 232 -23.72 -3.71 -6.42
CA THR A 232 -23.69 -3.39 -4.98
C THR A 232 -22.70 -4.28 -4.25
N LEU A 233 -22.70 -5.59 -4.53
CA LEU A 233 -21.74 -6.54 -3.97
C LEU A 233 -20.31 -6.21 -4.39
N ASP A 234 -20.10 -5.88 -5.66
CA ASP A 234 -18.79 -5.43 -6.16
C ASP A 234 -18.30 -4.19 -5.39
N HIS A 235 -19.17 -3.20 -5.20
CA HIS A 235 -18.85 -2.00 -4.43
C HIS A 235 -18.51 -2.33 -2.97
N VAL A 236 -19.37 -3.08 -2.28
CA VAL A 236 -19.16 -3.49 -0.87
C VAL A 236 -17.88 -4.33 -0.71
N MET A 237 -17.57 -5.22 -1.65
CA MET A 237 -16.37 -6.04 -1.57
C MET A 237 -15.09 -5.23 -1.80
N ARG A 238 -15.13 -4.25 -2.70
CA ARG A 238 -14.03 -3.29 -2.87
C ARG A 238 -13.82 -2.46 -1.60
N ASP A 239 -14.90 -1.99 -0.97
CA ASP A 239 -14.83 -1.25 0.30
C ASP A 239 -14.26 -2.10 1.42
N ARG A 240 -14.67 -3.37 1.53
CA ARG A 240 -14.09 -4.31 2.51
C ARG A 240 -12.61 -4.60 2.25
N ALA A 241 -12.19 -4.66 1.00
CA ALA A 241 -10.78 -4.80 0.65
C ALA A 241 -9.99 -3.54 1.07
N ARG A 242 -10.57 -2.34 0.90
CA ARG A 242 -10.03 -1.05 1.34
C ARG A 242 -10.07 -0.85 2.85
N SER A 243 -10.93 -1.56 3.59
CA SER A 243 -11.16 -1.30 5.01
C SER A 243 -9.88 -1.36 5.86
N ALA A 244 -8.87 -2.12 5.45
CA ALA A 244 -7.57 -2.15 6.10
C ALA A 244 -6.85 -0.79 6.01
N ILE A 245 -6.93 -0.11 4.85
CA ILE A 245 -6.33 1.21 4.61
C ILE A 245 -7.17 2.29 5.30
N THR A 246 -8.50 2.23 5.13
CA THR A 246 -9.44 3.19 5.70
C THR A 246 -9.48 3.11 7.23
N SER A 247 -9.25 1.93 7.84
CA SER A 247 -9.18 1.79 9.30
C SER A 247 -7.98 2.53 9.88
N LEU A 248 -6.85 2.59 9.17
CA LEU A 248 -5.69 3.40 9.57
C LEU A 248 -5.98 4.89 9.51
N ALA A 249 -6.58 5.35 8.42
CA ALA A 249 -6.98 6.76 8.29
C ALA A 249 -8.01 7.16 9.36
N ARG A 250 -8.89 6.25 9.79
CA ARG A 250 -9.83 6.47 10.90
C ARG A 250 -9.19 6.51 12.28
N LEU A 251 -8.00 5.90 12.45
CA LEU A 251 -7.25 5.93 13.70
C LEU A 251 -6.41 7.20 13.85
N SER A 252 -6.26 8.00 12.79
CA SER A 252 -5.63 9.32 12.85
C SER A 252 -6.51 10.27 13.67
N PRO A 253 -5.96 10.95 14.70
CA PRO A 253 -6.68 11.98 15.43
C PRO A 253 -7.12 13.10 14.48
N ARG A 254 -8.30 13.68 14.70
CA ARG A 254 -8.78 14.84 13.93
C ARG A 254 -8.23 16.17 14.45
N GLY A 255 -7.68 16.17 15.66
CA GLY A 255 -7.09 17.33 16.29
C GLY A 255 -6.28 16.92 17.51
N THR A 256 -5.54 17.86 18.05
CA THR A 256 -4.69 17.68 19.21
C THR A 256 -4.69 18.93 20.10
N MET A 257 -4.28 18.77 21.35
CA MET A 257 -4.15 19.88 22.33
C MET A 257 -2.79 20.57 22.14
N VAL A 258 -2.82 21.80 21.67
CA VAL A 258 -1.62 22.65 21.56
C VAL A 258 -1.46 23.48 22.83
N LEU A 259 -0.24 23.54 23.35
CA LEU A 259 0.15 24.37 24.48
C LEU A 259 0.73 25.69 23.98
N LYS A 260 0.06 26.81 24.28
CA LYS A 260 0.56 28.16 23.95
C LYS A 260 1.60 28.65 24.99
N ASP A 261 2.39 29.64 24.58
CA ASP A 261 3.28 30.35 25.50
C ASP A 261 2.41 31.06 26.56
N GLY A 262 2.46 30.56 27.80
CA GLY A 262 1.60 31.02 28.90
C GLY A 262 0.78 29.91 29.54
N GLY A 263 0.85 28.67 29.02
CA GLY A 263 0.19 27.48 29.61
C GLY A 263 -1.28 27.31 29.21
N GLU A 264 -1.81 28.15 28.34
CA GLU A 264 -3.15 28.00 27.79
C GLU A 264 -3.20 26.82 26.82
N ARG A 265 -4.27 26.03 26.89
CA ARG A 265 -4.50 24.86 26.04
C ARG A 265 -5.55 25.17 24.97
N GLU A 266 -5.20 24.95 23.72
CA GLU A 266 -6.11 25.10 22.57
C GLU A 266 -6.23 23.78 21.83
N TYR A 267 -7.48 23.34 21.57
CA TYR A 267 -7.72 22.23 20.69
C TYR A 267 -7.64 22.70 19.23
N ARG A 268 -6.70 22.18 18.46
CA ARG A 268 -6.47 22.58 17.08
C ARG A 268 -6.61 21.38 16.15
N ALA A 269 -7.15 21.61 14.94
CA ALA A 269 -7.22 20.59 13.91
C ALA A 269 -5.79 20.14 13.52
N VAL A 270 -5.63 18.86 13.17
CA VAL A 270 -4.30 18.29 12.86
C VAL A 270 -3.63 19.00 11.68
N GLU A 271 -4.41 19.44 10.70
CA GLU A 271 -3.95 20.17 9.53
C GLU A 271 -3.36 21.56 9.85
N GLU A 272 -3.72 22.11 11.01
CA GLU A 272 -3.27 23.43 11.47
C GLU A 272 -2.04 23.36 12.39
N VAL A 273 -1.58 22.15 12.74
CA VAL A 273 -0.40 21.95 13.59
C VAL A 273 0.86 22.27 12.77
N ALA A 274 1.68 23.19 13.30
CA ALA A 274 2.96 23.58 12.72
C ALA A 274 4.14 22.88 13.40
N VAL A 275 5.26 22.78 12.68
CA VAL A 275 6.53 22.30 13.27
C VAL A 275 6.96 23.24 14.37
N GLY A 276 7.32 22.70 15.53
CA GLY A 276 7.68 23.46 16.74
C GLY A 276 6.52 23.67 17.72
N ASP A 277 5.25 23.40 17.32
CA ASP A 277 4.13 23.45 18.25
C ASP A 277 4.32 22.45 19.40
N ARG A 278 4.02 22.88 20.61
CA ARG A 278 4.03 22.02 21.80
C ARG A 278 2.67 21.38 21.98
N LEU A 279 2.63 20.05 22.03
CA LEU A 279 1.40 19.27 22.10
C LEU A 279 1.33 18.57 23.47
N SER A 280 0.14 18.56 24.06
CA SER A 280 -0.14 17.81 25.29
C SER A 280 -0.88 16.53 24.94
N ILE A 281 -0.28 15.38 25.22
CA ILE A 281 -0.84 14.06 24.90
C ILE A 281 -1.18 13.36 26.21
N ALA A 282 -2.45 13.13 26.48
CA ALA A 282 -2.91 12.41 27.66
C ALA A 282 -2.77 10.88 27.47
N ALA A 283 -2.84 10.14 28.57
CA ALA A 283 -2.92 8.68 28.53
C ALA A 283 -4.20 8.25 27.78
N GLY A 284 -4.07 7.29 26.86
CA GLY A 284 -5.12 6.84 25.97
C GLY A 284 -5.27 7.64 24.67
N GLU A 285 -4.51 8.72 24.48
CA GLU A 285 -4.52 9.51 23.25
C GLU A 285 -3.45 9.03 22.26
N ARG A 286 -3.75 9.23 20.96
CA ARG A 286 -2.79 8.97 19.88
C ARG A 286 -2.11 10.26 19.44
N LEU A 287 -0.83 10.13 19.07
CA LEU A 287 -0.08 11.23 18.48
C LEU A 287 -0.66 11.58 17.10
N ALA A 288 -0.94 12.86 16.89
CA ALA A 288 -1.50 13.38 15.65
C ALA A 288 -0.45 13.58 14.54
N VAL A 289 0.76 13.98 14.93
CA VAL A 289 1.91 14.24 14.05
C VAL A 289 3.17 13.63 14.66
N ASP A 290 4.23 13.50 13.86
CA ASP A 290 5.53 13.06 14.40
C ASP A 290 6.07 14.12 15.35
N ALA A 291 6.53 13.68 16.54
CA ALA A 291 6.88 14.59 17.61
C ALA A 291 8.05 14.08 18.45
N ARG A 292 8.72 15.00 19.11
CA ARG A 292 9.77 14.73 20.08
C ARG A 292 9.27 14.94 21.51
N VAL A 293 9.53 14.00 22.41
CA VAL A 293 9.16 14.13 23.81
C VAL A 293 10.00 15.24 24.46
N LEU A 294 9.35 16.28 25.00
CA LEU A 294 9.98 17.36 25.76
C LEU A 294 9.97 17.05 27.26
N SER A 295 8.83 16.55 27.78
CA SER A 295 8.71 16.22 29.22
C SER A 295 7.67 15.10 29.41
N GLY A 296 7.82 14.38 30.51
CA GLY A 296 7.00 13.22 30.86
C GLY A 296 7.72 11.89 30.62
N ILE A 297 7.23 10.85 31.27
CA ILE A 297 7.63 9.44 31.07
C ILE A 297 6.35 8.65 30.90
N SER A 298 6.28 7.83 29.89
CA SER A 298 5.10 6.99 29.63
C SER A 298 5.50 5.74 28.88
N ASP A 299 4.64 4.72 28.96
CA ASP A 299 4.67 3.60 28.05
C ASP A 299 3.79 3.91 26.83
N VAL A 300 4.26 3.58 25.66
CA VAL A 300 3.56 3.82 24.41
C VAL A 300 3.36 2.53 23.63
N ASP A 301 2.20 2.39 22.98
CA ASP A 301 1.90 1.31 22.06
C ASP A 301 2.26 1.76 20.64
N ARG A 302 3.25 1.10 20.05
CA ARG A 302 3.73 1.31 18.69
C ARG A 302 3.19 0.25 17.72
N SER A 303 2.25 -0.58 18.13
CA SER A 303 1.74 -1.69 17.30
C SER A 303 1.22 -1.28 15.94
N LEU A 304 0.65 -0.07 15.85
CA LEU A 304 0.18 0.51 14.59
C LEU A 304 1.34 0.86 13.64
N VAL A 305 2.49 1.20 14.20
CA VAL A 305 3.67 1.69 13.48
C VAL A 305 4.66 0.56 13.22
N SER A 306 5.01 -0.21 14.25
CA SER A 306 6.01 -1.29 14.17
C SER A 306 5.41 -2.69 13.99
N GLY A 307 4.12 -2.87 14.27
CA GLY A 307 3.47 -4.19 14.33
C GLY A 307 3.78 -4.98 15.60
N GLU A 308 4.53 -4.40 16.54
CA GLU A 308 4.89 -5.02 17.82
C GLU A 308 3.95 -4.55 18.92
N SER A 309 3.34 -5.49 19.65
CA SER A 309 2.35 -5.19 20.70
C SER A 309 2.97 -4.92 22.09
N ALA A 310 4.29 -5.08 22.23
CA ALA A 310 4.94 -4.81 23.50
C ALA A 310 5.04 -3.29 23.74
N PRO A 311 4.55 -2.77 24.88
CA PRO A 311 4.70 -1.36 25.23
C PRO A 311 6.19 -0.96 25.36
N VAL A 312 6.51 0.25 24.88
CA VAL A 312 7.87 0.80 24.94
C VAL A 312 7.87 2.03 25.86
N THR A 313 8.74 2.04 26.87
CA THR A 313 8.89 3.21 27.75
C THR A 313 9.64 4.34 27.05
N VAL A 314 9.03 5.53 26.99
CA VAL A 314 9.60 6.74 26.37
C VAL A 314 9.88 7.81 27.40
N ARG A 315 10.93 8.61 27.13
CA ARG A 315 11.48 9.66 28.01
C ARG A 315 11.78 10.90 27.16
N PRO A 316 12.04 12.06 27.79
CA PRO A 316 12.46 13.26 27.06
C PRO A 316 13.61 12.99 26.09
N GLY A 317 13.50 13.54 24.88
CA GLY A 317 14.42 13.33 23.76
C GLY A 317 14.02 12.24 22.78
N HIS A 318 13.13 11.31 23.13
CA HIS A 318 12.67 10.27 22.21
C HIS A 318 11.80 10.86 21.10
N LEU A 319 11.98 10.37 19.88
CA LEU A 319 11.10 10.65 18.73
C LEU A 319 9.97 9.63 18.70
N LEU A 320 8.77 10.12 18.44
CA LEU A 320 7.54 9.34 18.34
C LEU A 320 6.87 9.64 16.99
N GLU A 321 6.42 8.60 16.31
CA GLU A 321 5.73 8.70 15.03
C GLU A 321 4.24 8.96 15.26
N ALA A 322 3.60 9.64 14.31
CA ALA A 322 2.15 9.82 14.28
C ALA A 322 1.42 8.46 14.32
N GLY A 323 0.34 8.38 15.08
CA GLY A 323 -0.43 7.15 15.27
C GLY A 323 -0.04 6.31 16.47
N VAL A 324 1.12 6.54 17.10
CA VAL A 324 1.52 5.92 18.37
C VAL A 324 0.52 6.28 19.47
N MET A 325 0.10 5.29 20.28
CA MET A 325 -0.83 5.51 21.39
C MET A 325 -0.06 5.67 22.70
N ASN A 326 -0.32 6.75 23.41
CA ASN A 326 0.18 6.98 24.76
C ASN A 326 -0.62 6.16 25.76
N LEU A 327 0.01 5.33 26.62
CA LEU A 327 -0.70 4.38 27.49
C LEU A 327 -0.82 4.83 28.95
N THR A 328 0.26 5.33 29.57
CA THR A 328 0.32 5.43 31.04
C THR A 328 0.43 6.87 31.55
N GLY A 329 1.40 7.64 31.10
CA GLY A 329 1.69 8.99 31.60
C GLY A 329 1.29 10.10 30.64
N ALA A 330 1.10 11.32 31.14
CA ALA A 330 0.94 12.47 30.27
C ALA A 330 2.30 12.87 29.67
N LEU A 331 2.32 13.16 28.38
CA LEU A 331 3.49 13.61 27.64
C LEU A 331 3.29 15.03 27.12
N VAL A 332 4.33 15.84 27.18
CA VAL A 332 4.44 17.06 26.39
C VAL A 332 5.46 16.81 25.30
N VAL A 333 5.04 16.99 24.06
CA VAL A 333 5.85 16.71 22.88
C VAL A 333 5.91 17.93 21.96
N GLU A 334 6.96 18.06 21.18
CA GLU A 334 7.16 19.08 20.16
C GLU A 334 6.94 18.47 18.77
N ALA A 335 6.07 19.04 17.96
CA ALA A 335 5.83 18.61 16.60
C ALA A 335 7.10 18.78 15.74
N VAL A 336 7.56 17.70 15.08
CA VAL A 336 8.73 17.72 14.18
C VAL A 336 8.33 17.63 12.71
N ALA A 337 7.06 17.31 12.42
CA ALA A 337 6.51 17.28 11.09
C ALA A 337 5.08 17.84 11.08
N VAL A 338 4.64 18.39 9.95
CA VAL A 338 3.23 18.74 9.74
C VAL A 338 2.41 17.49 9.39
N ALA A 339 1.09 17.56 9.53
CA ALA A 339 0.19 16.41 9.34
C ALA A 339 0.39 15.66 8.01
N ARG A 340 0.56 16.40 6.91
CA ARG A 340 0.74 15.83 5.55
C ARG A 340 2.09 15.12 5.35
N ASP A 341 3.10 15.51 6.12
CA ASP A 341 4.47 14.98 6.03
C ASP A 341 4.77 14.01 7.18
N SER A 342 3.78 13.68 8.02
CA SER A 342 3.90 12.72 9.12
C SER A 342 4.07 11.30 8.60
N PHE A 343 4.68 10.45 9.41
CA PHE A 343 4.85 9.02 9.13
C PHE A 343 3.53 8.34 8.73
N LEU A 344 2.43 8.65 9.43
CA LEU A 344 1.12 8.06 9.13
C LEU A 344 0.59 8.50 7.76
N ALA A 345 0.79 9.77 7.38
CA ALA A 345 0.42 10.26 6.05
C ALA A 345 1.28 9.60 4.95
N GLU A 346 2.58 9.40 5.20
CA GLU A 346 3.46 8.66 4.29
C GLU A 346 2.97 7.22 4.10
N VAL A 347 2.63 6.52 5.18
CA VAL A 347 2.10 5.15 5.15
C VAL A 347 0.81 5.07 4.33
N ILE A 348 -0.15 5.97 4.56
CA ILE A 348 -1.41 6.02 3.80
C ILE A 348 -1.12 6.27 2.31
N GLY A 349 -0.25 7.23 2.00
CA GLY A 349 0.14 7.54 0.63
C GLY A 349 0.83 6.36 -0.09
N LEU A 350 1.68 5.62 0.61
CA LEU A 350 2.33 4.42 0.08
C LEU A 350 1.34 3.29 -0.19
N MET A 351 0.36 3.08 0.71
CA MET A 351 -0.69 2.07 0.51
C MET A 351 -1.58 2.41 -0.68
N GLU A 352 -1.93 3.69 -0.88
CA GLU A 352 -2.68 4.15 -2.05
C GLU A 352 -1.86 3.99 -3.34
N ALA A 353 -0.56 4.28 -3.30
CA ALA A 353 0.34 4.08 -4.45
C ALA A 353 0.47 2.60 -4.82
N ALA A 354 0.49 1.70 -3.83
CA ALA A 354 0.53 0.25 -4.05
C ALA A 354 -0.69 -0.26 -4.82
N GLU A 355 -1.87 0.36 -4.62
CA GLU A 355 -3.08 0.03 -5.40
C GLU A 355 -2.99 0.49 -6.87
N GLY A 356 -2.26 1.59 -7.13
CA GLY A 356 -2.16 2.24 -8.45
C GLY A 356 -1.09 1.68 -9.39
N GLY A 357 -0.25 0.74 -8.96
CA GLY A 357 0.94 0.27 -9.68
C GLY A 357 0.67 -0.33 -11.07
N ARG A 358 1.67 -0.20 -11.99
CA ARG A 358 1.64 -0.77 -13.36
C ARG A 358 1.87 -2.28 -13.36
N ALA A 359 1.07 -3.04 -12.63
CA ALA A 359 1.17 -4.48 -12.56
C ALA A 359 1.03 -5.11 -13.96
N ARG A 360 1.88 -6.08 -14.30
CA ARG A 360 1.87 -6.78 -15.60
C ARG A 360 0.54 -7.45 -15.85
N TYR A 361 -0.03 -8.12 -14.85
CA TYR A 361 -1.32 -8.78 -14.94
C TYR A 361 -2.46 -7.79 -15.20
N ARG A 362 -2.41 -6.59 -14.65
CA ARG A 362 -3.38 -5.53 -14.89
C ARG A 362 -3.35 -5.09 -16.36
N ARG A 363 -2.15 -4.88 -16.92
CA ARG A 363 -2.01 -4.52 -18.35
C ARG A 363 -2.56 -5.59 -19.29
N ILE A 364 -2.40 -6.87 -18.92
CA ILE A 364 -2.96 -7.99 -19.71
C ILE A 364 -4.49 -7.96 -19.64
N ALA A 365 -5.06 -7.78 -18.43
CA ALA A 365 -6.51 -7.70 -18.25
C ALA A 365 -7.12 -6.51 -19.02
N ASP A 366 -6.49 -5.33 -18.95
CA ASP A 366 -6.94 -4.11 -19.62
C ASP A 366 -6.90 -4.24 -21.14
N ARG A 367 -5.82 -4.82 -21.68
CA ARG A 367 -5.71 -5.11 -23.12
C ARG A 367 -6.74 -6.13 -23.58
N ALA A 368 -6.95 -7.19 -22.83
CA ALA A 368 -7.98 -8.17 -23.11
C ALA A 368 -9.37 -7.50 -23.14
N ALA A 369 -9.69 -6.66 -22.15
CA ALA A 369 -10.97 -5.96 -22.08
C ALA A 369 -11.22 -5.01 -23.27
N SER A 370 -10.19 -4.35 -23.79
CA SER A 370 -10.32 -3.42 -24.93
C SER A 370 -10.71 -4.12 -26.25
N TYR A 371 -10.23 -5.34 -26.48
CA TYR A 371 -10.63 -6.15 -27.64
C TYR A 371 -11.94 -6.90 -27.41
N TYR A 372 -12.24 -7.20 -26.16
CA TYR A 372 -13.40 -8.02 -25.80
C TYR A 372 -14.73 -7.28 -26.05
N SER A 373 -14.82 -5.99 -25.73
CA SER A 373 -16.06 -5.22 -25.88
C SER A 373 -16.59 -5.18 -27.34
N PRO A 374 -15.81 -4.82 -28.35
CA PRO A 374 -16.28 -4.88 -29.73
C PRO A 374 -16.67 -6.29 -30.21
N ALA A 375 -15.90 -7.31 -29.76
CA ALA A 375 -16.17 -8.70 -30.12
C ALA A 375 -17.52 -9.18 -29.56
N VAL A 376 -17.88 -8.79 -28.37
CA VAL A 376 -19.16 -9.12 -27.72
C VAL A 376 -20.34 -8.53 -28.48
N HIS A 377 -20.27 -7.24 -28.88
CA HIS A 377 -21.34 -6.61 -29.64
C HIS A 377 -21.51 -7.26 -31.00
N LEU A 378 -20.40 -7.60 -31.68
CA LEU A 378 -20.44 -8.31 -32.94
C LEU A 378 -21.07 -9.70 -32.78
N LEU A 379 -20.68 -10.43 -31.75
CA LEU A 379 -21.21 -11.77 -31.46
C LEU A 379 -22.71 -11.74 -31.19
N ALA A 380 -23.17 -10.77 -30.39
CA ALA A 380 -24.60 -10.59 -30.13
C ALA A 380 -25.38 -10.23 -31.38
N LEU A 381 -24.82 -9.37 -32.26
CA LEU A 381 -25.42 -9.02 -33.54
C LEU A 381 -25.51 -10.22 -34.47
N VAL A 382 -24.43 -11.00 -34.58
CA VAL A 382 -24.40 -12.22 -35.39
C VAL A 382 -25.40 -13.26 -34.86
N SER A 383 -25.52 -13.42 -33.54
CA SER A 383 -26.51 -14.31 -32.92
C SER A 383 -27.94 -13.84 -33.23
N PHE A 384 -28.19 -12.53 -33.11
CA PHE A 384 -29.49 -11.93 -33.46
C PHE A 384 -29.90 -12.21 -34.90
N LEU A 385 -29.00 -11.90 -35.82
CA LEU A 385 -29.28 -12.12 -37.26
C LEU A 385 -29.37 -13.62 -37.59
N GLY A 386 -28.48 -14.43 -37.03
CA GLY A 386 -28.48 -15.89 -37.27
C GLY A 386 -29.80 -16.54 -36.84
N TRP A 387 -30.29 -16.32 -35.64
CA TRP A 387 -31.56 -16.84 -35.17
C TRP A 387 -32.75 -16.21 -35.89
N GLY A 388 -32.75 -14.89 -36.16
CA GLY A 388 -33.80 -14.21 -36.89
C GLY A 388 -34.02 -14.75 -38.28
N PHE A 389 -32.93 -15.11 -38.98
CA PHE A 389 -33.04 -15.73 -40.34
C PHE A 389 -33.29 -17.25 -40.31
N ALA A 390 -32.85 -17.96 -39.24
CA ALA A 390 -33.04 -19.41 -39.14
C ALA A 390 -34.46 -19.80 -38.78
N ASP A 391 -35.06 -19.14 -37.77
CA ASP A 391 -36.36 -19.48 -37.21
C ASP A 391 -37.47 -18.52 -37.67
N GLY A 392 -37.14 -17.34 -38.20
CA GLY A 392 -38.07 -16.26 -38.46
C GLY A 392 -38.66 -15.59 -37.21
N ASP A 393 -38.30 -16.06 -36.00
CA ASP A 393 -38.74 -15.51 -34.75
C ASP A 393 -37.75 -14.46 -34.22
N TRP A 394 -37.97 -13.22 -34.64
CA TRP A 394 -37.13 -12.08 -34.22
C TRP A 394 -37.19 -11.80 -32.71
N LYS A 395 -38.24 -12.25 -32.02
CA LYS A 395 -38.37 -12.12 -30.56
C LYS A 395 -37.41 -13.06 -29.86
N HIS A 396 -37.41 -14.35 -30.26
CA HIS A 396 -36.45 -15.32 -29.76
C HIS A 396 -35.01 -14.90 -30.07
N ALA A 397 -34.74 -14.47 -31.29
CA ALA A 397 -33.43 -13.94 -31.71
C ALA A 397 -32.94 -12.82 -30.83
N MET A 398 -33.83 -11.89 -30.45
CA MET A 398 -33.49 -10.80 -29.58
C MET A 398 -33.21 -11.24 -28.13
N LEU A 399 -33.97 -12.15 -27.55
CA LEU A 399 -33.72 -12.72 -26.24
C LEU A 399 -32.35 -13.43 -26.17
N VAL A 400 -31.99 -14.16 -27.22
CA VAL A 400 -30.67 -14.79 -27.34
C VAL A 400 -29.57 -13.72 -27.44
N ALA A 401 -29.74 -12.68 -28.24
CA ALA A 401 -28.77 -11.60 -28.32
C ALA A 401 -28.56 -10.87 -26.99
N VAL A 402 -29.67 -10.59 -26.25
CA VAL A 402 -29.65 -10.00 -24.94
C VAL A 402 -28.94 -10.93 -23.95
N ALA A 403 -29.22 -12.23 -23.96
CA ALA A 403 -28.53 -13.21 -23.11
C ALA A 403 -27.04 -13.25 -23.43
N VAL A 404 -26.62 -13.22 -24.69
CA VAL A 404 -25.21 -13.13 -25.08
C VAL A 404 -24.56 -11.86 -24.60
N LEU A 405 -25.19 -10.68 -24.72
CA LEU A 405 -24.66 -9.41 -24.22
C LEU A 405 -24.42 -9.44 -22.70
N ILE A 406 -25.31 -10.06 -21.93
CA ILE A 406 -25.23 -10.13 -20.48
C ILE A 406 -24.17 -11.12 -20.01
N ILE A 407 -24.20 -12.35 -20.55
CA ILE A 407 -23.35 -13.46 -20.11
C ILE A 407 -21.86 -13.20 -20.39
N THR A 408 -21.60 -12.45 -21.46
CA THR A 408 -20.26 -12.07 -21.88
C THR A 408 -19.67 -10.88 -21.11
N CYS A 409 -20.33 -10.35 -20.06
CA CYS A 409 -19.74 -9.27 -19.26
C CYS A 409 -18.40 -9.71 -18.66
N PRO A 410 -17.27 -8.99 -18.85
CA PRO A 410 -15.97 -9.36 -18.30
C PRO A 410 -15.80 -8.92 -16.83
N CYS A 411 -16.90 -8.86 -16.07
CA CYS A 411 -16.90 -8.33 -14.70
C CYS A 411 -15.94 -9.10 -13.79
N ALA A 412 -15.96 -10.43 -13.85
CA ALA A 412 -15.06 -11.31 -13.09
C ALA A 412 -13.58 -11.10 -13.49
N LEU A 413 -13.31 -10.89 -14.77
CA LEU A 413 -11.96 -10.63 -15.29
C LEU A 413 -11.41 -9.29 -14.79
N GLY A 414 -12.25 -8.25 -14.77
CA GLY A 414 -11.88 -6.92 -14.24
C GLY A 414 -11.54 -6.91 -12.76
N LEU A 415 -12.14 -7.82 -11.96
CA LEU A 415 -11.91 -7.96 -10.53
C LEU A 415 -10.76 -8.91 -10.18
N ALA A 416 -10.33 -9.77 -11.09
CA ALA A 416 -9.38 -10.85 -10.85
C ALA A 416 -8.03 -10.39 -10.26
N VAL A 417 -7.55 -9.21 -10.63
CA VAL A 417 -6.26 -8.65 -10.18
C VAL A 417 -6.43 -7.68 -9.01
N PRO A 418 -7.27 -6.61 -9.12
CA PRO A 418 -7.30 -5.56 -8.10
C PRO A 418 -7.66 -6.08 -6.70
N VAL A 419 -8.65 -6.97 -6.60
CA VAL A 419 -9.08 -7.51 -5.29
C VAL A 419 -7.97 -8.31 -4.63
N VAL A 420 -7.25 -9.14 -5.38
CA VAL A 420 -6.12 -9.91 -4.83
C VAL A 420 -5.00 -8.99 -4.37
N GLN A 421 -4.66 -7.95 -5.16
CA GLN A 421 -3.60 -7.00 -4.82
C GLN A 421 -3.92 -6.23 -3.53
N VAL A 422 -5.15 -5.74 -3.38
CA VAL A 422 -5.57 -5.03 -2.15
C VAL A 422 -5.52 -5.95 -0.93
N VAL A 423 -6.01 -7.19 -1.06
CA VAL A 423 -5.97 -8.18 0.03
C VAL A 423 -4.52 -8.52 0.40
N ALA A 424 -3.63 -8.68 -0.59
CA ALA A 424 -2.22 -8.97 -0.38
C ALA A 424 -1.51 -7.79 0.30
N ALA A 425 -1.70 -6.57 -0.19
CA ALA A 425 -1.13 -5.35 0.40
C ALA A 425 -1.61 -5.16 1.85
N GLY A 426 -2.91 -5.34 2.11
CA GLY A 426 -3.46 -5.28 3.46
C GLY A 426 -2.87 -6.35 4.41
N ARG A 427 -2.62 -7.57 3.89
CA ARG A 427 -1.96 -8.63 4.67
C ARG A 427 -0.51 -8.31 4.97
N LEU A 428 0.24 -7.79 4.01
CA LEU A 428 1.63 -7.35 4.19
C LEU A 428 1.69 -6.23 5.22
N PHE A 429 0.84 -5.24 5.10
CA PHE A 429 0.77 -4.12 6.03
C PHE A 429 0.45 -4.57 7.47
N ALA A 430 -0.57 -5.43 7.65
CA ALA A 430 -0.90 -5.98 8.97
C ALA A 430 0.26 -6.75 9.64
N ASN A 431 1.28 -7.12 8.85
CA ASN A 431 2.52 -7.73 9.32
C ASN A 431 3.72 -6.76 9.26
N GLY A 432 3.48 -5.45 9.26
CA GLY A 432 4.52 -4.43 9.30
C GLY A 432 5.35 -4.33 8.02
N ILE A 433 4.78 -4.64 6.85
CA ILE A 433 5.47 -4.53 5.56
C ILE A 433 4.69 -3.58 4.66
N MET A 434 5.28 -2.44 4.34
CA MET A 434 4.73 -1.44 3.43
C MET A 434 5.14 -1.72 2.00
N VAL A 435 4.20 -1.58 1.06
CA VAL A 435 4.43 -1.76 -0.38
C VAL A 435 4.26 -0.41 -1.06
N LYS A 436 5.26 0.06 -1.76
CA LYS A 436 5.22 1.36 -2.48
C LYS A 436 4.66 1.27 -3.88
N ASP A 437 4.82 0.14 -4.53
CA ASP A 437 4.35 -0.11 -5.89
C ASP A 437 3.63 -1.45 -5.98
N GLY A 438 2.39 -1.46 -6.48
CA GLY A 438 1.63 -2.70 -6.68
C GLY A 438 2.32 -3.71 -7.60
N SER A 439 3.18 -3.25 -8.53
CA SER A 439 4.00 -4.13 -9.37
C SER A 439 5.14 -4.81 -8.58
N ALA A 440 5.54 -4.26 -7.44
CA ALA A 440 6.59 -4.84 -6.60
C ALA A 440 6.22 -6.23 -6.10
N MET A 441 4.95 -6.45 -5.74
CA MET A 441 4.48 -7.78 -5.33
C MET A 441 4.58 -8.80 -6.46
N GLU A 442 4.27 -8.40 -7.71
CA GLU A 442 4.42 -9.30 -8.87
C GLU A 442 5.88 -9.63 -9.12
N ARG A 443 6.77 -8.63 -9.08
CA ARG A 443 8.21 -8.78 -9.24
C ARG A 443 8.81 -9.64 -8.12
N LEU A 444 8.36 -9.43 -6.86
CA LEU A 444 8.79 -10.21 -5.70
C LEU A 444 8.36 -11.69 -5.77
N ALA A 445 7.21 -11.98 -6.38
CA ALA A 445 6.77 -13.36 -6.60
C ALA A 445 7.67 -14.14 -7.59
N GLU A 446 8.36 -13.44 -8.48
CA GLU A 446 9.17 -14.01 -9.56
C GLU A 446 10.65 -14.17 -9.23
N ILE A 447 11.13 -13.73 -8.07
CA ILE A 447 12.56 -13.76 -7.71
C ILE A 447 13.12 -15.18 -7.64
N ASP A 448 14.37 -15.31 -8.05
CA ASP A 448 15.19 -16.52 -7.95
C ASP A 448 16.51 -16.28 -7.20
N THR A 449 16.88 -15.02 -6.97
CA THR A 449 18.12 -14.62 -6.30
C THR A 449 17.83 -13.50 -5.30
N ALA A 450 18.35 -13.61 -4.08
CA ALA A 450 18.27 -12.58 -3.04
C ALA A 450 19.70 -12.17 -2.64
N LEU A 451 19.99 -10.88 -2.79
CA LEU A 451 21.25 -10.27 -2.35
C LEU A 451 20.96 -9.40 -1.13
N PHE A 452 21.74 -9.59 -0.10
CA PHE A 452 21.63 -8.84 1.15
C PHE A 452 22.86 -7.97 1.37
N ASP A 453 22.66 -6.73 1.79
CA ASP A 453 23.73 -6.02 2.47
C ASP A 453 23.98 -6.64 3.86
N LYS A 454 25.16 -6.42 4.43
CA LYS A 454 25.49 -6.90 5.77
C LYS A 454 24.97 -5.95 6.84
N THR A 455 25.49 -4.72 6.84
CA THR A 455 25.29 -3.76 7.93
C THR A 455 23.92 -3.13 7.90
N GLY A 456 23.21 -3.10 9.04
CA GLY A 456 21.84 -2.57 9.11
C GLY A 456 20.78 -3.47 8.45
N THR A 457 21.16 -4.55 7.76
CA THR A 457 20.27 -5.46 7.02
C THR A 457 20.30 -6.87 7.57
N LEU A 458 21.41 -7.62 7.41
CA LEU A 458 21.60 -8.91 8.09
C LEU A 458 21.96 -8.73 9.55
N THR A 459 22.56 -7.60 9.89
CA THR A 459 22.86 -7.17 11.25
C THR A 459 22.00 -5.96 11.62
N MET A 460 21.96 -5.63 12.91
CA MET A 460 21.14 -4.51 13.42
C MET A 460 21.72 -3.13 13.10
N GLY A 461 22.98 -3.03 12.65
CA GLY A 461 23.67 -1.75 12.47
C GLY A 461 23.98 -1.04 13.81
N ALA A 462 23.84 -1.75 14.93
CA ALA A 462 24.06 -1.28 16.26
C ALA A 462 25.19 -2.09 16.91
N PRO A 463 26.45 -1.72 16.71
CA PRO A 463 27.58 -2.42 17.29
C PRO A 463 27.51 -2.39 18.82
N ARG A 464 27.92 -3.50 19.43
CA ARG A 464 28.07 -3.60 20.90
C ARG A 464 29.50 -3.89 21.26
N LEU A 465 29.95 -3.32 22.34
CA LEU A 465 31.24 -3.64 22.94
C LEU A 465 31.20 -5.09 23.44
N THR A 466 32.07 -5.95 22.87
CA THR A 466 32.14 -7.38 23.20
C THR A 466 33.37 -7.71 24.03
N GLU A 467 34.46 -7.00 23.78
CA GLU A 467 35.74 -7.29 24.43
C GLU A 467 36.51 -6.00 24.73
N ARG A 468 37.19 -5.99 25.87
CA ARG A 468 38.11 -4.95 26.29
C ARG A 468 39.47 -5.61 26.52
N GLU A 469 40.48 -5.18 25.82
CA GLU A 469 41.83 -5.68 25.92
C GLU A 469 42.75 -4.57 26.39
N ALA A 470 43.15 -4.61 27.68
CA ALA A 470 44.08 -3.64 28.24
C ALA A 470 45.54 -3.99 27.87
N ALA A 471 46.31 -2.98 27.49
CA ALA A 471 47.75 -3.15 27.24
C ALA A 471 48.49 -3.25 28.59
N GLY A 472 48.31 -4.40 29.31
CA GLY A 472 48.87 -4.65 30.63
C GLY A 472 47.95 -5.52 31.52
N ARG A 473 48.33 -5.80 32.76
CA ARG A 473 47.52 -6.61 33.68
C ARG A 473 46.14 -5.98 33.96
N PRO A 474 45.02 -6.74 33.86
CA PRO A 474 43.66 -6.21 33.82
C PRO A 474 43.09 -5.67 35.15
N GLU A 475 43.80 -5.70 36.22
CA GLU A 475 43.29 -5.35 37.58
C GLU A 475 43.84 -4.03 38.13
N THR A 476 44.24 -3.09 37.32
CA THR A 476 44.73 -1.81 37.80
C THR A 476 43.64 -0.73 37.79
N PRO A 477 43.61 0.19 38.82
CA PRO A 477 42.75 1.38 38.84
C PRO A 477 42.84 2.19 37.53
N MET A 478 43.92 1.98 36.76
CA MET A 478 44.20 2.62 35.49
C MET A 478 43.30 2.11 34.36
N ALA A 479 42.86 0.84 34.40
CA ALA A 479 42.00 0.26 33.37
C ALA A 479 40.54 0.77 33.50
N GLU A 480 40.01 0.92 34.73
CA GLU A 480 38.69 1.53 34.92
C GLU A 480 38.69 3.00 34.55
N ARG A 481 39.77 3.71 34.87
CA ARG A 481 39.95 5.11 34.49
C ARG A 481 40.09 5.25 32.97
N ALA A 482 40.78 4.34 32.27
CA ALA A 482 40.91 4.32 30.82
C ALA A 482 39.55 4.18 30.15
N PHE A 483 38.72 3.29 30.65
CA PHE A 483 37.36 3.11 30.10
C PHE A 483 36.48 4.35 30.30
N ALA A 484 36.52 4.98 31.46
CA ALA A 484 35.84 6.24 31.74
C ALA A 484 36.29 7.37 30.78
N VAL A 485 37.63 7.48 30.53
CA VAL A 485 38.21 8.42 29.56
C VAL A 485 37.73 8.14 28.17
N ALA A 486 37.74 6.86 27.73
CA ALA A 486 37.28 6.46 26.42
C ALA A 486 35.79 6.77 26.22
N ALA A 487 34.96 6.48 27.22
CA ALA A 487 33.51 6.79 27.17
C ALA A 487 33.26 8.31 27.12
N ALA A 488 34.02 9.10 27.87
CA ALA A 488 33.94 10.57 27.87
C ALA A 488 34.29 11.15 26.49
N LEU A 489 35.37 10.67 25.87
CA LEU A 489 35.76 11.08 24.51
C LEU A 489 34.69 10.67 23.52
N ALA A 490 34.24 9.41 23.60
CA ALA A 490 33.25 8.82 22.71
C ALA A 490 31.91 9.57 22.72
N ALA A 491 31.51 10.16 23.85
CA ALA A 491 30.29 10.96 23.99
C ALA A 491 30.26 12.22 23.11
N HIS A 492 31.42 12.67 22.62
CA HIS A 492 31.51 13.81 21.71
C HIS A 492 31.35 13.48 20.21
N SER A 493 31.17 12.19 19.85
CA SER A 493 30.99 11.76 18.47
C SER A 493 29.67 11.04 18.27
N ARG A 494 29.05 11.26 17.09
CA ARG A 494 27.85 10.51 16.66
C ARG A 494 28.17 9.20 15.93
N HIS A 495 29.44 8.83 15.84
CA HIS A 495 29.84 7.58 15.18
C HIS A 495 29.28 6.38 15.96
N PRO A 496 28.71 5.33 15.30
CA PRO A 496 28.06 4.18 15.95
C PRO A 496 28.94 3.48 16.98
N LEU A 497 30.24 3.31 16.71
CA LEU A 497 31.20 2.71 17.65
C LEU A 497 31.40 3.59 18.89
N SER A 498 31.48 4.90 18.70
CA SER A 498 31.59 5.87 19.79
C SER A 498 30.33 5.87 20.67
N ALA A 499 29.13 5.88 20.05
CA ALA A 499 27.88 5.79 20.77
C ALA A 499 27.77 4.50 21.58
N ALA A 500 28.20 3.36 21.01
CA ALA A 500 28.21 2.08 21.68
C ALA A 500 29.20 2.05 22.87
N LEU A 501 30.37 2.68 22.72
CA LEU A 501 31.37 2.79 23.77
C LEU A 501 30.89 3.67 24.92
N ALA A 502 30.32 4.83 24.61
CA ALA A 502 29.76 5.73 25.63
C ALA A 502 28.60 5.09 26.40
N ALA A 503 27.70 4.35 25.70
CA ALA A 503 26.58 3.65 26.34
C ALA A 503 27.01 2.45 27.21
N ALA A 504 28.18 1.88 26.97
CA ALA A 504 28.69 0.74 27.72
C ALA A 504 29.24 1.12 29.10
N HIS A 505 29.53 2.39 29.35
CA HIS A 505 30.01 2.89 30.63
C HIS A 505 28.89 3.54 31.46
N THR A 506 28.67 3.07 32.67
CA THR A 506 27.61 3.57 33.58
C THR A 506 28.11 4.40 34.75
N GLY A 507 29.43 4.57 34.87
CA GLY A 507 30.07 5.33 35.94
C GLY A 507 30.27 6.82 35.63
N PRO A 508 30.84 7.58 36.59
CA PRO A 508 31.22 8.95 36.35
C PRO A 508 32.32 9.04 35.30
N VAL A 509 32.22 10.02 34.40
CA VAL A 509 33.16 10.25 33.29
C VAL A 509 33.91 11.57 33.50
N PRO A 510 35.21 11.66 33.17
CA PRO A 510 35.95 12.91 33.19
C PRO A 510 35.38 13.90 32.14
N GLN A 511 35.48 15.17 32.45
CA GLN A 511 35.13 16.25 31.51
C GLN A 511 36.37 16.71 30.75
N PHE A 512 36.23 16.94 29.45
CA PHE A 512 37.27 17.51 28.59
C PHE A 512 36.87 18.93 28.20
N GLU A 513 37.81 19.88 28.33
CA GLU A 513 37.59 21.27 27.88
C GLU A 513 37.41 21.41 26.40
N ALA A 514 38.12 20.58 25.62
CA ALA A 514 38.02 20.54 24.15
C ALA A 514 38.32 19.14 23.62
N VAL A 515 37.44 18.66 22.75
CA VAL A 515 37.61 17.42 22.00
C VAL A 515 37.54 17.74 20.51
N ALA A 516 38.54 17.29 19.75
CA ALA A 516 38.56 17.43 18.31
C ALA A 516 38.22 16.10 17.65
N GLU A 517 37.23 16.07 16.75
CA GLU A 517 36.93 14.92 15.93
C GLU A 517 37.68 15.05 14.58
N ILE A 518 38.46 14.03 14.22
CA ILE A 518 39.22 13.96 12.98
C ILE A 518 38.51 12.96 12.09
N PRO A 519 37.84 13.40 10.99
CA PRO A 519 37.05 12.55 10.14
C PRO A 519 37.82 11.34 9.62
N GLY A 520 37.22 10.15 9.73
CA GLY A 520 37.83 8.87 9.30
C GLY A 520 38.96 8.34 10.19
N CYS A 521 39.35 9.06 11.25
CA CYS A 521 40.46 8.68 12.13
C CYS A 521 39.98 8.42 13.57
N GLY A 522 39.34 9.41 14.22
CA GLY A 522 38.93 9.30 15.61
C GLY A 522 38.85 10.64 16.33
N LEU A 523 38.92 10.60 17.65
CA LEU A 523 38.78 11.71 18.57
C LEU A 523 40.11 11.99 19.29
N GLU A 524 40.46 13.25 19.48
CA GLU A 524 41.64 13.70 20.20
C GLU A 524 41.25 14.74 21.26
N ALA A 525 41.82 14.59 22.47
CA ALA A 525 41.76 15.60 23.50
C ALA A 525 43.14 15.81 24.16
N ARG A 526 43.42 17.03 24.59
CA ARG A 526 44.64 17.37 25.30
C ARG A 526 44.29 17.64 26.75
N THR A 527 45.03 17.02 27.67
CA THR A 527 44.92 17.22 29.12
C THR A 527 46.30 17.51 29.72
N GLN A 528 46.36 17.79 30.99
CA GLN A 528 47.64 17.92 31.70
C GLN A 528 48.46 16.63 31.72
N GLU A 529 47.81 15.46 31.54
CA GLU A 529 48.44 14.14 31.53
C GLU A 529 49.05 13.79 30.14
N GLY A 530 48.69 14.51 29.07
CA GLY A 530 49.14 14.26 27.73
C GLY A 530 47.99 14.33 26.69
N ARG A 531 48.26 13.79 25.53
CA ARG A 531 47.34 13.77 24.41
C ARG A 531 46.60 12.41 24.33
N TRP A 532 45.32 12.45 24.67
CA TRP A 532 44.43 11.30 24.51
C TRP A 532 43.93 11.19 23.09
N ARG A 533 43.97 9.97 22.51
CA ARG A 533 43.39 9.65 21.23
C ARG A 533 42.53 8.41 21.31
N LEU A 534 41.34 8.47 20.73
CA LEU A 534 40.41 7.37 20.63
C LEU A 534 40.04 7.18 19.13
N GLY A 535 40.42 6.08 18.51
CA GLY A 535 40.17 5.88 17.08
C GLY A 535 40.79 4.63 16.51
N ASN A 536 40.99 4.62 15.17
CA ASN A 536 41.68 3.52 14.55
C ASN A 536 43.13 3.42 15.03
N ARG A 537 43.72 2.22 14.99
CA ARG A 537 45.06 1.94 15.55
C ARG A 537 46.16 2.86 14.97
N ALA A 538 46.11 3.14 13.68
CA ALA A 538 47.09 4.00 13.04
C ALA A 538 47.05 5.44 13.56
N PHE A 539 45.87 6.00 13.79
CA PHE A 539 45.67 7.30 14.38
C PHE A 539 46.05 7.33 15.86
N ALA A 540 45.58 6.33 16.61
CA ALA A 540 45.83 6.25 18.04
C ALA A 540 47.32 6.12 18.34
N CYS A 541 48.06 5.30 17.59
CA CYS A 541 49.47 4.94 17.87
C CYS A 541 50.50 5.70 17.03
N GLY A 542 50.08 6.72 16.21
CA GLY A 542 51.06 7.58 15.49
C GLY A 542 51.76 6.92 14.30
N GLY A 543 51.10 6.00 13.56
CA GLY A 543 51.57 5.50 12.27
C GLY A 543 52.65 4.39 12.33
N GLY A 544 53.07 3.95 13.52
CA GLY A 544 54.16 2.96 13.69
C GLY A 544 53.70 1.57 14.16
N ALA A 545 52.43 1.35 14.44
CA ALA A 545 51.95 0.06 14.95
C ALA A 545 51.57 -0.84 13.80
N ALA A 546 52.05 -2.12 13.84
CA ALA A 546 51.73 -3.16 12.88
C ALA A 546 50.18 -3.24 12.66
N ALA A 547 49.80 -3.55 11.42
CA ALA A 547 48.41 -3.81 11.08
C ALA A 547 47.82 -4.82 12.08
N GLY A 548 46.63 -4.50 12.63
CA GLY A 548 45.97 -5.37 13.61
C GLY A 548 45.92 -6.84 13.13
N ASP A 549 45.76 -7.74 14.05
CA ASP A 549 45.87 -9.21 13.96
C ASP A 549 44.88 -9.91 13.01
N GLY A 550 44.31 -9.21 12.02
CA GLY A 550 43.31 -9.79 11.10
C GLY A 550 41.96 -10.11 11.72
N SER A 551 41.69 -9.61 12.94
CA SER A 551 40.44 -9.82 13.65
C SER A 551 39.21 -9.33 12.81
N ALA A 552 38.17 -10.15 12.76
CA ALA A 552 36.91 -9.86 12.11
C ALA A 552 36.09 -8.76 12.84
N ALA A 553 36.45 -8.43 14.08
CA ALA A 553 35.78 -7.42 14.91
C ALA A 553 36.26 -6.01 14.56
N SER A 554 35.35 -5.04 14.63
CA SER A 554 35.72 -3.61 14.54
C SER A 554 36.43 -3.20 15.81
N GLU A 555 37.62 -2.62 15.72
CA GLU A 555 38.40 -2.19 16.88
C GLU A 555 38.51 -0.67 16.96
N VAL A 556 38.51 -0.16 18.19
CA VAL A 556 38.83 1.22 18.56
C VAL A 556 39.89 1.18 19.64
N VAL A 557 40.97 1.94 19.47
CA VAL A 557 42.09 1.97 20.39
C VAL A 557 42.12 3.30 21.12
N LEU A 558 42.22 3.24 22.44
CA LEU A 558 42.57 4.39 23.30
C LEU A 558 44.08 4.46 23.50
N SER A 559 44.66 5.60 23.28
CA SER A 559 46.10 5.86 23.56
C SER A 559 46.34 7.15 24.29
N LEU A 560 47.45 7.22 25.01
CA LEU A 560 48.01 8.42 25.61
C LEU A 560 49.39 8.67 24.99
N ASP A 561 49.60 9.83 24.37
CA ASP A 561 50.83 10.21 23.70
C ASP A 561 51.34 9.17 22.66
N GLY A 562 50.41 8.48 22.02
CA GLY A 562 50.68 7.44 21.02
C GLY A 562 50.96 6.05 21.58
N VAL A 563 50.96 5.87 22.90
CA VAL A 563 51.08 4.55 23.53
C VAL A 563 49.70 3.97 23.76
N PRO A 564 49.39 2.78 23.19
CA PRO A 564 48.09 2.16 23.37
C PRO A 564 47.87 1.74 24.81
N ILE A 565 46.69 2.09 25.38
CA ILE A 565 46.29 1.75 26.73
C ILE A 565 45.25 0.65 26.75
N GLU A 566 44.22 0.78 25.92
CA GLU A 566 43.13 -0.20 25.83
C GLU A 566 42.58 -0.29 24.42
N THR A 567 42.25 -1.51 24.01
CA THR A 567 41.59 -1.80 22.71
C THR A 567 40.18 -2.30 23.00
N TYR A 568 39.21 -1.69 22.34
CA TYR A 568 37.80 -2.01 22.42
C TYR A 568 37.39 -2.72 21.14
N ARG A 569 36.81 -3.93 21.26
CA ARG A 569 36.30 -4.70 20.12
C ARG A 569 34.79 -4.68 20.10
N PHE A 570 34.23 -4.49 18.92
CA PHE A 570 32.80 -4.36 18.72
C PHE A 570 32.31 -5.41 17.73
N GLU A 571 31.16 -5.98 18.01
CA GLU A 571 30.45 -6.86 17.11
C GLU A 571 29.05 -6.33 16.84
N ASP A 572 28.63 -6.41 15.59
CA ASP A 572 27.28 -6.08 15.20
C ASP A 572 26.41 -7.34 15.26
N ARG A 573 25.31 -7.26 15.98
CA ARG A 573 24.42 -8.38 16.27
C ARG A 573 23.63 -8.74 15.01
N LEU A 574 23.51 -10.04 14.72
CA LEU A 574 22.61 -10.52 13.66
C LEU A 574 21.16 -10.08 13.98
N ARG A 575 20.45 -9.69 12.93
CA ARG A 575 19.03 -9.38 13.03
C ARG A 575 18.23 -10.62 13.45
N PRO A 576 17.19 -10.48 14.29
CA PRO A 576 16.33 -11.60 14.65
C PRO A 576 15.83 -12.36 13.40
N SER A 577 15.71 -13.68 13.50
CA SER A 577 15.26 -14.57 12.43
C SER A 577 16.10 -14.56 11.12
N ALA A 578 17.32 -14.00 11.12
CA ALA A 578 18.15 -13.95 9.92
C ALA A 578 18.52 -15.37 9.43
N ARG A 579 18.90 -16.27 10.34
CA ARG A 579 19.26 -17.65 10.00
C ARG A 579 18.07 -18.42 9.45
N GLU A 580 16.92 -18.32 10.09
CA GLU A 580 15.67 -18.97 9.68
C GLU A 580 15.20 -18.45 8.31
N THR A 581 15.34 -17.16 8.07
CA THR A 581 14.98 -16.52 6.80
C THR A 581 15.86 -17.01 5.67
N VAL A 582 17.18 -17.00 5.84
CA VAL A 582 18.11 -17.51 4.83
C VAL A 582 17.83 -19.00 4.53
N ALA A 583 17.63 -19.82 5.56
CA ALA A 583 17.28 -21.22 5.40
C ALA A 583 15.94 -21.42 4.67
N ALA A 584 14.93 -20.57 4.94
CA ALA A 584 13.64 -20.60 4.24
C ALA A 584 13.79 -20.25 2.76
N LEU A 585 14.53 -19.18 2.44
CA LEU A 585 14.77 -18.75 1.06
C LEU A 585 15.48 -19.85 0.25
N ARG A 586 16.49 -20.50 0.84
CA ARG A 586 17.20 -21.60 0.17
C ARG A 586 16.32 -22.82 -0.06
N ARG A 587 15.46 -23.19 0.90
CA ARG A 587 14.46 -24.26 0.74
C ARG A 587 13.49 -23.96 -0.41
N ASP A 588 13.16 -22.68 -0.61
CA ASP A 588 12.30 -22.21 -1.70
C ASP A 588 13.02 -22.10 -3.05
N GLY A 589 14.28 -22.55 -3.13
CA GLY A 589 15.10 -22.54 -4.34
C GLY A 589 15.68 -21.17 -4.69
N ILE A 590 15.63 -20.20 -3.79
CA ILE A 590 16.18 -18.86 -3.99
C ILE A 590 17.66 -18.87 -3.64
N LYS A 591 18.49 -18.40 -4.57
CA LYS A 591 19.95 -18.25 -4.37
C LYS A 591 20.20 -17.06 -3.47
N VAL A 592 20.88 -17.26 -2.33
CA VAL A 592 21.17 -16.18 -1.38
C VAL A 592 22.64 -15.78 -1.48
N GLY A 593 22.90 -14.47 -1.47
CA GLY A 593 24.24 -13.89 -1.48
C GLY A 593 24.37 -12.64 -0.61
N ILE A 594 25.60 -12.30 -0.22
CA ILE A 594 25.94 -11.08 0.53
C ILE A 594 26.76 -10.15 -0.38
N VAL A 595 26.41 -8.86 -0.39
CA VAL A 595 27.17 -7.80 -1.07
C VAL A 595 27.42 -6.67 -0.05
N SER A 596 28.67 -6.47 0.37
CA SER A 596 28.98 -5.57 1.48
C SER A 596 30.21 -4.70 1.21
N GLY A 597 30.21 -3.49 1.74
CA GLY A 597 31.39 -2.60 1.78
C GLY A 597 32.38 -2.95 2.88
N ASP A 598 32.02 -3.84 3.76
CA ASP A 598 32.85 -4.22 4.91
C ASP A 598 34.06 -5.08 4.54
N ARG A 599 34.98 -5.20 5.51
CA ARG A 599 36.19 -6.00 5.37
C ARG A 599 35.85 -7.48 5.11
N PRO A 600 36.66 -8.21 4.32
CA PRO A 600 36.42 -9.62 3.97
C PRO A 600 36.17 -10.51 5.19
N ALA A 601 37.02 -10.42 6.22
CA ALA A 601 36.88 -11.24 7.43
C ALA A 601 35.54 -11.06 8.17
N ALA A 602 35.00 -9.83 8.20
CA ALA A 602 33.71 -9.54 8.84
C ALA A 602 32.53 -10.10 8.02
N VAL A 603 32.63 -10.05 6.69
CA VAL A 603 31.59 -10.59 5.78
C VAL A 603 31.62 -12.12 5.81
N GLU A 604 32.80 -12.72 5.74
CA GLU A 604 33.01 -14.17 5.80
C GLU A 604 32.44 -14.79 7.08
N ARG A 605 32.66 -14.13 8.23
CA ARG A 605 32.10 -14.56 9.51
C ARG A 605 30.57 -14.59 9.50
N VAL A 606 29.92 -13.52 9.00
CA VAL A 606 28.46 -13.47 8.89
C VAL A 606 27.96 -14.50 7.88
N ALA A 607 28.65 -14.68 6.76
CA ALA A 607 28.34 -15.67 5.74
C ALA A 607 28.41 -17.11 6.31
N ALA A 608 29.45 -17.42 7.09
CA ALA A 608 29.59 -18.70 7.78
C ALA A 608 28.48 -18.93 8.82
N LEU A 609 28.13 -17.89 9.64
CA LEU A 609 27.07 -18.00 10.63
C LEU A 609 25.69 -18.26 10.01
N LEU A 610 25.45 -17.75 8.79
CA LEU A 610 24.19 -17.86 8.04
C LEU A 610 24.23 -18.97 6.96
N ASP A 611 25.33 -19.69 6.84
CA ASP A 611 25.55 -20.72 5.81
C ASP A 611 25.39 -20.18 4.37
N ILE A 612 25.91 -18.96 4.09
CA ILE A 612 25.85 -18.33 2.78
C ILE A 612 27.19 -18.52 2.05
N GLY A 613 27.21 -19.35 1.00
CA GLY A 613 28.42 -19.63 0.25
C GLY A 613 28.82 -18.57 -0.78
N ARG A 614 27.95 -17.60 -1.07
CA ARG A 614 28.21 -16.53 -2.06
C ARG A 614 28.25 -15.18 -1.37
N TRP A 615 29.43 -14.55 -1.35
CA TRP A 615 29.58 -13.23 -0.77
C TRP A 615 30.66 -12.43 -1.49
N ARG A 616 30.50 -11.10 -1.51
CA ARG A 616 31.48 -10.14 -1.99
C ARG A 616 31.65 -9.06 -0.91
N ALA A 617 32.90 -8.75 -0.59
CA ALA A 617 33.27 -7.80 0.46
C ALA A 617 34.10 -6.64 -0.12
N GLY A 618 34.24 -5.54 0.65
CA GLY A 618 35.03 -4.39 0.26
C GLY A 618 34.46 -3.61 -0.95
N LEU A 619 33.15 -3.72 -1.22
CA LEU A 619 32.52 -3.15 -2.38
C LEU A 619 32.19 -1.67 -2.16
N ALA A 620 32.63 -0.80 -3.07
CA ALA A 620 32.11 0.55 -3.16
C ALA A 620 30.62 0.54 -3.61
N PRO A 621 29.82 1.61 -3.39
CA PRO A 621 28.42 1.69 -3.81
C PRO A 621 28.20 1.36 -5.30
N ARG A 622 29.12 1.78 -6.18
CA ARG A 622 29.10 1.45 -7.61
C ARG A 622 29.26 -0.03 -7.86
N ASP A 623 30.13 -0.70 -7.09
CA ASP A 623 30.40 -2.13 -7.27
C ASP A 623 29.26 -2.99 -6.78
N LYS A 624 28.55 -2.58 -5.72
CA LYS A 624 27.29 -3.21 -5.30
C LYS A 624 26.23 -3.11 -6.41
N THR A 625 26.09 -1.95 -7.04
CA THR A 625 25.18 -1.74 -8.19
C THR A 625 25.57 -2.63 -9.37
N ASN A 626 26.85 -2.73 -9.67
CA ASN A 626 27.38 -3.59 -10.74
C ASN A 626 27.12 -5.07 -10.45
N ALA A 627 27.30 -5.53 -9.20
CA ALA A 627 26.98 -6.89 -8.80
C ALA A 627 25.50 -7.26 -9.03
N VAL A 628 24.58 -6.34 -8.73
CA VAL A 628 23.15 -6.51 -9.01
C VAL A 628 22.90 -6.57 -10.52
N ARG A 629 23.50 -5.67 -11.30
CA ARG A 629 23.37 -5.65 -12.76
C ARG A 629 23.97 -6.87 -13.44
N GLU A 630 25.13 -7.34 -12.99
CA GLU A 630 25.76 -8.56 -13.47
C GLU A 630 24.87 -9.78 -13.26
N ALA A 631 24.27 -9.91 -12.06
CA ALA A 631 23.31 -10.97 -11.78
C ALA A 631 22.07 -10.88 -12.68
N ALA A 632 21.54 -9.67 -12.88
CA ALA A 632 20.39 -9.43 -13.77
C ALA A 632 20.74 -9.72 -15.24
N ALA A 633 21.93 -9.34 -15.72
CA ALA A 633 22.41 -9.64 -17.07
C ALA A 633 22.60 -11.15 -17.30
N ALA A 634 22.94 -11.91 -16.23
CA ALA A 634 22.96 -13.36 -16.25
C ALA A 634 21.57 -14.03 -16.22
N GLY A 635 20.49 -13.23 -16.29
CA GLY A 635 19.11 -13.71 -16.31
C GLY A 635 18.47 -13.88 -14.93
N ALA A 636 19.15 -13.50 -13.83
CA ALA A 636 18.59 -13.62 -12.49
C ALA A 636 17.56 -12.50 -12.22
N ARG A 637 16.50 -12.86 -11.50
CA ARG A 637 15.50 -11.92 -10.95
C ARG A 637 15.87 -11.61 -9.50
N VAL A 638 16.61 -10.51 -9.35
CA VAL A 638 17.29 -10.17 -8.10
C VAL A 638 16.37 -9.40 -7.17
N LEU A 639 16.19 -9.90 -5.94
CA LEU A 639 15.78 -9.11 -4.80
C LEU A 639 17.04 -8.52 -4.14
N MET A 640 17.11 -7.20 -4.00
CA MET A 640 18.11 -6.53 -3.18
C MET A 640 17.49 -6.09 -1.86
N VAL A 641 18.14 -6.46 -0.75
CA VAL A 641 17.75 -6.01 0.61
C VAL A 641 18.91 -5.23 1.20
N GLY A 642 18.69 -3.96 1.53
CA GLY A 642 19.71 -3.05 2.02
C GLY A 642 19.15 -1.92 2.89
N ASP A 643 20.01 -1.22 3.66
CA ASP A 643 19.62 -0.09 4.52
C ASP A 643 19.63 1.26 3.78
N GLY A 644 20.16 1.32 2.60
CA GLY A 644 20.06 2.42 1.64
C GLY A 644 20.95 3.62 1.84
N ILE A 645 21.78 3.72 2.87
CA ILE A 645 22.73 4.84 2.98
C ILE A 645 23.72 4.79 1.79
N ASN A 646 24.27 3.60 1.53
CA ASN A 646 25.20 3.35 0.43
C ASN A 646 24.61 2.50 -0.69
N ASP A 647 23.41 1.95 -0.48
CA ASP A 647 22.79 0.92 -1.33
C ASP A 647 21.66 1.44 -2.20
N ALA A 648 21.23 2.71 -2.06
CA ALA A 648 20.14 3.27 -2.82
C ALA A 648 20.26 3.03 -4.34
N PRO A 649 21.43 3.18 -4.99
CA PRO A 649 21.56 2.86 -6.41
C PRO A 649 21.43 1.36 -6.71
N ALA A 650 21.86 0.48 -5.80
CA ALA A 650 21.74 -0.97 -5.95
C ALA A 650 20.28 -1.43 -5.75
N LEU A 651 19.56 -0.84 -4.77
CA LEU A 651 18.13 -1.05 -4.56
C LEU A 651 17.32 -0.66 -5.80
N ALA A 652 17.60 0.51 -6.38
CA ALA A 652 16.93 0.99 -7.59
C ALA A 652 17.26 0.15 -8.85
N ALA A 653 18.45 -0.47 -8.92
CA ALA A 653 18.87 -1.30 -10.04
C ALA A 653 18.35 -2.73 -9.98
N ALA A 654 17.85 -3.18 -8.84
CA ALA A 654 17.33 -4.53 -8.64
C ALA A 654 15.99 -4.77 -9.35
N HIS A 655 15.66 -6.06 -9.58
CA HIS A 655 14.34 -6.43 -10.09
C HIS A 655 13.23 -6.03 -9.11
N VAL A 656 13.49 -6.20 -7.82
CA VAL A 656 12.68 -5.70 -6.70
C VAL A 656 13.58 -5.45 -5.50
N SER A 657 13.21 -4.50 -4.64
CA SER A 657 14.03 -4.12 -3.50
C SER A 657 13.23 -4.00 -2.20
N MET A 658 13.91 -4.30 -1.08
CA MET A 658 13.34 -4.15 0.27
C MET A 658 14.34 -3.44 1.18
N ALA A 659 13.82 -2.60 2.09
CA ALA A 659 14.62 -1.93 3.11
C ALA A 659 13.96 -2.02 4.49
N PRO A 660 14.73 -2.08 5.59
CA PRO A 660 14.18 -1.92 6.95
C PRO A 660 13.73 -0.48 7.18
N ALA A 661 12.80 -0.26 8.11
CA ALA A 661 12.36 1.09 8.49
C ALA A 661 13.48 1.91 9.17
N THR A 662 14.46 1.21 9.77
CA THR A 662 15.67 1.84 10.34
C THR A 662 16.64 2.36 9.28
N ALA A 663 16.38 2.07 8.00
CA ALA A 663 17.14 2.58 6.88
C ALA A 663 17.08 4.11 6.79
N ALA A 664 18.12 4.73 6.23
CA ALA A 664 18.11 6.16 5.94
C ALA A 664 16.96 6.52 4.98
N ASP A 665 16.51 7.77 5.03
CA ASP A 665 15.40 8.26 4.20
C ASP A 665 15.61 7.98 2.70
N ILE A 666 16.82 8.16 2.20
CA ILE A 666 17.19 7.87 0.81
C ILE A 666 16.99 6.38 0.48
N GLY A 667 17.35 5.48 1.39
CA GLY A 667 17.17 4.04 1.21
C GLY A 667 15.71 3.64 1.28
N ARG A 668 14.97 4.19 2.23
CA ARG A 668 13.53 3.98 2.31
C ARG A 668 12.84 4.46 1.03
N GLN A 669 13.24 5.61 0.48
CA GLN A 669 12.67 6.12 -0.78
C GLN A 669 13.02 5.27 -1.99
N ALA A 670 14.22 4.70 -2.05
CA ALA A 670 14.69 3.88 -3.18
C ALA A 670 14.09 2.47 -3.20
N ALA A 671 13.69 1.93 -2.04
CA ALA A 671 13.15 0.57 -1.95
C ALA A 671 11.70 0.47 -2.43
N ASP A 672 11.33 -0.65 -3.05
CA ASP A 672 9.96 -0.98 -3.47
C ASP A 672 9.07 -1.41 -2.30
N LEU A 673 9.65 -2.06 -1.29
CA LEU A 673 8.99 -2.47 -0.05
C LEU A 673 9.82 -2.02 1.16
N VAL A 674 9.13 -1.66 2.24
CA VAL A 674 9.78 -1.29 3.51
C VAL A 674 9.19 -2.17 4.61
N PHE A 675 10.02 -2.80 5.44
CA PHE A 675 9.56 -3.56 6.58
C PHE A 675 9.88 -2.84 7.89
N LEU A 676 8.86 -2.76 8.75
CA LEU A 676 8.90 -2.04 10.03
C LEU A 676 9.40 -2.93 11.19
N ARG A 677 9.28 -4.24 11.01
CA ARG A 677 9.67 -5.24 12.02
C ARG A 677 11.17 -5.34 12.14
N GLU A 678 11.67 -5.63 13.34
CA GLU A 678 13.09 -5.88 13.56
C GLU A 678 13.56 -7.19 12.90
N GLY A 679 12.68 -8.20 12.84
CA GLY A 679 12.99 -9.52 12.30
C GLY A 679 13.13 -9.53 10.78
N LEU A 680 14.11 -10.30 10.29
CA LEU A 680 14.32 -10.51 8.84
C LEU A 680 13.26 -11.43 8.22
N ASP A 681 12.44 -12.11 9.00
CA ASP A 681 11.33 -12.96 8.55
C ASP A 681 10.28 -12.18 7.73
N ALA A 682 10.25 -10.86 7.84
CA ALA A 682 9.50 -9.98 6.96
C ALA A 682 9.77 -10.24 5.47
N VAL A 683 11.03 -10.55 5.10
CA VAL A 683 11.41 -10.83 3.71
C VAL A 683 10.76 -12.12 3.20
N SER A 684 10.88 -13.22 3.95
CA SER A 684 10.28 -14.51 3.57
C SER A 684 8.75 -14.44 3.54
N PHE A 685 8.14 -13.71 4.50
CA PHE A 685 6.70 -13.49 4.54
C PHE A 685 6.19 -12.68 3.35
N ALA A 686 6.93 -11.65 2.93
CA ALA A 686 6.59 -10.85 1.75
C ALA A 686 6.60 -11.70 0.48
N ILE A 687 7.62 -12.53 0.30
CA ILE A 687 7.76 -13.44 -0.85
C ILE A 687 6.62 -14.47 -0.87
N GLU A 688 6.31 -15.11 0.27
CA GLU A 688 5.23 -16.09 0.37
C GLU A 688 3.86 -15.46 0.03
N THR A 689 3.59 -14.28 0.58
CA THR A 689 2.34 -13.55 0.33
C THR A 689 2.23 -13.15 -1.15
N SER A 690 3.31 -12.66 -1.74
CA SER A 690 3.36 -12.26 -3.15
C SER A 690 3.16 -13.45 -4.11
N ARG A 691 3.83 -14.59 -3.84
CA ARG A 691 3.63 -15.85 -4.58
C ARG A 691 2.20 -16.37 -4.42
N GLY A 692 1.62 -16.24 -3.22
CA GLY A 692 0.22 -16.56 -2.94
C GLY A 692 -0.73 -15.73 -3.77
N ALA A 693 -0.52 -14.42 -3.82
CA ALA A 693 -1.29 -13.49 -4.64
C ALA A 693 -1.21 -13.84 -6.14
N GLY A 694 -0.01 -14.10 -6.66
CA GLY A 694 0.19 -14.51 -8.04
C GLY A 694 -0.55 -15.80 -8.41
N ARG A 695 -0.60 -16.78 -7.50
CA ARG A 695 -1.40 -18.03 -7.70
C ARG A 695 -2.89 -17.74 -7.77
N LEU A 696 -3.42 -16.92 -6.88
CA LEU A 696 -4.84 -16.56 -6.85
C LEU A 696 -5.25 -15.75 -8.08
N ILE A 697 -4.41 -14.83 -8.56
CA ILE A 697 -4.65 -14.09 -9.80
C ILE A 697 -4.78 -15.05 -10.98
N ARG A 698 -3.87 -16.02 -11.12
CA ARG A 698 -3.94 -17.03 -12.19
C ARG A 698 -5.20 -17.91 -12.08
N GLN A 699 -5.59 -18.31 -10.85
CA GLN A 699 -6.83 -19.03 -10.63
C GLN A 699 -8.06 -18.21 -11.02
N ASN A 700 -8.09 -16.92 -10.65
CA ASN A 700 -9.18 -16.03 -11.00
C ASN A 700 -9.30 -15.84 -12.52
N PHE A 701 -8.18 -15.72 -13.24
CA PHE A 701 -8.19 -15.69 -14.71
C PHE A 701 -8.71 -16.99 -15.28
N ALA A 702 -8.26 -18.14 -14.78
CA ALA A 702 -8.74 -19.45 -15.24
C ALA A 702 -10.24 -19.63 -15.01
N LEU A 703 -10.76 -19.20 -13.84
CA LEU A 703 -12.19 -19.24 -13.52
C LEU A 703 -13.00 -18.31 -14.45
N ALA A 704 -12.53 -17.07 -14.67
CA ALA A 704 -13.23 -16.11 -15.52
C ALA A 704 -13.24 -16.55 -17.01
N ILE A 705 -12.14 -17.07 -17.52
CA ILE A 705 -12.04 -17.56 -18.89
C ILE A 705 -12.85 -18.86 -19.03
N GLY A 706 -12.71 -19.81 -18.11
CA GLY A 706 -13.44 -21.09 -18.13
C GLY A 706 -14.96 -20.89 -18.09
N TYR A 707 -15.43 -19.95 -17.28
CA TYR A 707 -16.84 -19.55 -17.28
C TYR A 707 -17.29 -19.10 -18.66
N ASN A 708 -16.57 -18.16 -19.30
CA ASN A 708 -16.95 -17.65 -20.62
C ASN A 708 -16.89 -18.72 -21.73
N VAL A 709 -15.90 -19.62 -21.68
CA VAL A 709 -15.78 -20.73 -22.66
C VAL A 709 -16.99 -21.65 -22.63
N ILE A 710 -17.62 -21.83 -21.48
CA ILE A 710 -18.82 -22.69 -21.33
C ILE A 710 -20.09 -21.86 -21.58
N ALA A 711 -20.22 -20.72 -20.94
CA ALA A 711 -21.46 -19.96 -20.89
C ALA A 711 -21.82 -19.27 -22.20
N VAL A 712 -20.82 -18.80 -22.98
CA VAL A 712 -21.06 -18.11 -24.25
C VAL A 712 -21.64 -19.03 -25.31
N PRO A 713 -21.11 -20.23 -25.55
CA PRO A 713 -21.75 -21.18 -26.48
C PRO A 713 -23.18 -21.55 -26.08
N VAL A 714 -23.45 -21.78 -24.80
CA VAL A 714 -24.78 -22.09 -24.27
C VAL A 714 -25.76 -20.95 -24.57
N ALA A 715 -25.34 -19.70 -24.43
CA ALA A 715 -26.16 -18.54 -24.76
C ALA A 715 -26.42 -18.41 -26.27
N ILE A 716 -25.40 -18.60 -27.10
CA ILE A 716 -25.52 -18.54 -28.59
C ILE A 716 -26.48 -19.61 -29.11
N LEU A 717 -26.47 -20.80 -28.50
CA LEU A 717 -27.36 -21.92 -28.84
C LEU A 717 -28.82 -21.71 -28.38
N GLY A 718 -29.13 -20.57 -27.73
CA GLY A 718 -30.47 -20.23 -27.27
C GLY A 718 -30.90 -20.93 -25.97
N HIS A 719 -29.99 -21.65 -25.30
CA HIS A 719 -30.29 -22.37 -24.03
C HIS A 719 -30.21 -21.50 -22.79
N ALA A 720 -29.80 -20.23 -22.89
CA ALA A 720 -29.72 -19.31 -21.75
C ALA A 720 -30.71 -18.16 -21.93
N THR A 721 -31.59 -18.01 -20.94
CA THR A 721 -32.43 -16.81 -20.83
C THR A 721 -31.62 -15.63 -20.31
N PRO A 722 -32.03 -14.36 -20.56
CA PRO A 722 -31.38 -13.18 -19.97
C PRO A 722 -31.24 -13.24 -18.44
N LEU A 723 -32.21 -13.84 -17.75
CA LEU A 723 -32.18 -14.02 -16.30
C LEU A 723 -31.08 -15.01 -15.87
N ILE A 724 -31.02 -16.19 -16.53
CA ILE A 724 -29.96 -17.19 -16.27
C ILE A 724 -28.59 -16.57 -16.53
N ALA A 725 -28.45 -15.79 -17.61
CA ALA A 725 -27.23 -15.10 -17.94
C ALA A 725 -26.77 -14.13 -16.83
N ALA A 726 -27.71 -13.35 -16.27
CA ALA A 726 -27.43 -12.40 -15.19
C ALA A 726 -27.02 -13.09 -13.89
N VAL A 727 -27.71 -14.16 -13.50
CA VAL A 727 -27.39 -14.95 -12.30
C VAL A 727 -26.01 -15.61 -12.44
N ALA A 728 -25.73 -16.23 -13.58
CA ALA A 728 -24.49 -16.90 -13.86
C ALA A 728 -23.29 -15.91 -13.83
N MET A 729 -23.44 -14.74 -14.46
CA MET A 729 -22.44 -13.65 -14.45
C MET A 729 -22.16 -13.16 -13.01
N SER A 730 -23.21 -12.89 -12.22
CA SER A 730 -23.07 -12.42 -10.84
C SER A 730 -22.38 -13.47 -9.97
N THR A 731 -22.74 -14.75 -10.12
CA THR A 731 -22.12 -15.87 -9.41
C THR A 731 -20.63 -16.00 -9.75
N SER A 732 -20.25 -15.87 -11.03
CA SER A 732 -18.84 -15.88 -11.47
C SER A 732 -18.03 -14.78 -10.76
N SER A 733 -18.56 -13.56 -10.67
CA SER A 733 -17.89 -12.44 -9.99
C SER A 733 -17.74 -12.70 -8.49
N ILE A 734 -18.78 -13.24 -7.84
CA ILE A 734 -18.73 -13.59 -6.41
C ILE A 734 -17.65 -14.66 -6.14
N ILE A 735 -17.57 -15.69 -6.99
CA ILE A 735 -16.55 -16.75 -6.86
C ILE A 735 -15.14 -16.18 -6.95
N VAL A 736 -14.88 -15.28 -7.89
CA VAL A 736 -13.56 -14.64 -8.05
C VAL A 736 -13.19 -13.80 -6.82
N VAL A 737 -14.14 -13.04 -6.28
CA VAL A 737 -13.92 -12.26 -5.05
C VAL A 737 -13.70 -13.19 -3.85
N ALA A 738 -14.53 -14.22 -3.66
CA ALA A 738 -14.39 -15.18 -2.58
C ALA A 738 -13.04 -15.91 -2.64
N ASN A 739 -12.60 -16.32 -3.84
CA ASN A 739 -11.28 -16.92 -4.06
C ASN A 739 -10.15 -15.97 -3.64
N SER A 740 -10.26 -14.67 -3.96
CA SER A 740 -9.28 -13.63 -3.60
C SER A 740 -9.15 -13.47 -2.07
N LEU A 741 -10.28 -13.56 -1.34
CA LEU A 741 -10.32 -13.43 0.12
C LEU A 741 -9.63 -14.60 0.87
N ARG A 742 -9.38 -15.73 0.22
CA ARG A 742 -8.64 -16.86 0.81
C ARG A 742 -7.21 -16.48 1.25
N LEU A 743 -6.65 -15.41 0.70
CA LEU A 743 -5.35 -14.91 1.11
C LEU A 743 -5.37 -14.37 2.56
N ARG A 744 -6.54 -13.91 3.07
CA ARG A 744 -6.71 -13.45 4.46
C ARG A 744 -6.58 -14.58 5.49
N GLY A 745 -7.01 -15.80 5.16
CA GLY A 745 -7.26 -16.90 6.11
C GLY A 745 -6.04 -17.65 6.62
N ARG A 746 -4.82 -17.34 6.19
CA ARG A 746 -3.59 -17.93 6.74
C ARG A 746 -2.88 -16.89 7.63
N ALA A 747 -3.34 -16.73 8.88
CA ALA A 747 -2.48 -16.16 9.89
C ALA A 747 -1.19 -17.01 9.96
N PRO A 748 0.02 -16.43 10.00
CA PRO A 748 1.20 -17.18 10.37
C PRO A 748 0.92 -17.79 11.74
N ALA A 749 1.14 -19.09 11.89
CA ALA A 749 1.08 -19.72 13.20
C ALA A 749 1.98 -18.91 14.15
N PRO A 750 1.53 -18.53 15.36
CA PRO A 750 2.40 -17.89 16.33
C PRO A 750 3.58 -18.83 16.53
N ARG A 751 4.74 -18.44 16.01
CA ARG A 751 5.97 -19.19 16.28
C ARG A 751 6.21 -19.03 17.78
N GLN A 752 6.22 -20.17 18.48
CA GLN A 752 6.61 -20.25 19.88
C GLN A 752 7.93 -19.48 20.02
N GLU A 753 7.88 -18.44 20.85
CA GLU A 753 9.09 -17.85 21.41
C GLU A 753 9.88 -19.04 22.01
N VAL A 754 11.06 -19.28 21.47
CA VAL A 754 12.03 -20.14 22.12
C VAL A 754 12.33 -19.42 23.45
N SER A 755 11.68 -19.88 24.50
CA SER A 755 11.90 -19.38 25.87
C SER A 755 13.40 -19.39 26.10
N ALA A 756 13.94 -18.21 26.40
CA ALA A 756 15.31 -18.09 26.88
C ALA A 756 15.52 -19.13 27.99
N PRO A 757 16.65 -19.84 28.02
CA PRO A 757 16.91 -20.80 29.08
C PRO A 757 16.81 -20.05 30.43
N LYS A 758 15.89 -20.50 31.29
CA LYS A 758 15.80 -20.01 32.68
C LYS A 758 17.19 -20.09 33.30
N PRO A 759 17.69 -19.04 33.96
CA PRO A 759 18.92 -19.13 34.71
C PRO A 759 18.74 -20.25 35.73
N ALA A 760 19.69 -21.17 35.76
CA ALA A 760 19.69 -22.29 36.66
C ALA A 760 19.61 -21.75 38.13
N SER A 761 18.46 -21.98 38.75
CA SER A 761 18.31 -21.79 40.21
C SER A 761 19.05 -22.94 40.90
N GLY A 762 20.33 -22.71 41.11
CA GLY A 762 21.21 -23.64 41.80
C GLY A 762 21.57 -23.13 43.19
N MET A 763 21.00 -23.79 44.17
CA MET A 763 21.51 -23.97 45.54
C MET A 763 21.75 -22.71 46.42
N ALA A 764 20.74 -22.40 47.21
CA ALA A 764 20.93 -21.91 48.55
C ALA A 764 20.26 -22.90 49.52
N ARG A 765 21.05 -23.85 50.02
CA ARG A 765 20.75 -24.56 51.28
C ARG A 765 22.06 -24.86 52.00
N ALA A 766 22.02 -24.49 53.25
CA ALA A 766 22.86 -24.83 54.38
C ALA A 766 23.82 -23.72 54.86
N ALA A 767 23.46 -23.10 55.87
CA ALA A 767 23.81 -22.93 57.27
C ALA A 767 23.38 -21.57 57.77
#